data_8e1c413cbffe280efa725216ff05935e
#
_entry.id   8e1c413cbffe280efa725216ff05935e
#
_cell.length_a   1.000
_cell.length_b   1.000
_cell.length_c   1.000
_cell.angle_alpha   90.00
_cell.angle_beta   90.00
_cell.angle_gamma   90.00
#
_symmetry.space_group_name_H-M   'P 1'
#
loop_
_entity.id
_entity.type
_entity.pdbx_description
1 polymer ?
#
loop_
_entity_poly.entity_id
_entity_poly.type
_entity_poly.pdbx_seq_one_letter_code
_entity_poly.pdbx_strand_id
1 'polypeptide(L)'
;MPAHPPHHRRLHLANGLAVALLQDPELPQAAALVRIGAGSHQAPRAYPGLAHFLEHLFFLGSRHYPAADGLMPLVQRLGGELNASTRETTTDFFFALAPEHLGAGLARLLDMLAAPLLAPDAQHREREVLHAEFIAWSRSADTRRDLALATGLPATHPAAGFHAGNRYSLPLNAPAFQAALHDFQRHHYRAANALLVLAGPQPLAELERLAREQGAILPAGPAPRAKAPPPLPATGEGWQTSSAAPATLALQFALDDLPSGSWEAAELLEALLLGEHPGGLPASLRQAGQAERLHLAWPYRQAGQGLLRLEVVPGPQATPAGLTAALFTWLTALRQIPLATLEQGHAARLQRQWATLPALPLVRRLGERLWLDRDGLAWPQPKLSVAAQAAWPQLLAQLVPERLRGFAAGLPAERVTDAAVASPFGLPPANPLLAQPPDRPVPGTQPWPVSLVLAPQQREGLLFLRWQWLGPVPAAPDIAVLGAWPRLAAEAGVNLRWSPPGAPWELRLQGWAPALPATLERTLHQLQGALDAPQAPATAPPEPMLIRQLLKVLPERLPALMPRTGSGGPQWQALACGLPQAAQAALAAVAPPPQPRAAPLGEPPRFSGRHWHHEPSADAQQAVLLFCPQPDTQPTTEAAWRLLVARLQAPLFRRLRTEQQLGYAVFSAYRQLGDQGGLLIGVQSPHARALDILAAIEACLGDSRAAVLAEALGESRQQLVRDFGPTTTQRAALAERLWWGFQRSGALDLAPLREALAALDDEALLQAWTQLTAANAPRVVLANAAVPPGWLS
;
A
#
# COMPACT_ATOMS: atom_id res chain seq x y z
N MET A 1 -26.78 -2.67 9.43
CA MET A 1 -26.86 -4.11 9.14
C MET A 1 -25.45 -4.66 9.08
N PRO A 2 -25.17 -5.88 9.57
CA PRO A 2 -23.90 -6.50 9.22
C PRO A 2 -23.81 -6.50 7.70
N ALA A 3 -22.64 -6.12 7.15
CA ALA A 3 -22.43 -6.20 5.71
C ALA A 3 -22.73 -7.65 5.30
N HIS A 4 -23.72 -7.86 4.44
CA HIS A 4 -23.94 -9.19 3.88
C HIS A 4 -22.62 -9.66 3.24
N PRO A 5 -22.20 -10.91 3.51
CA PRO A 5 -21.01 -11.42 2.82
C PRO A 5 -21.24 -11.28 1.32
N PRO A 6 -20.26 -10.83 0.55
CA PRO A 6 -20.40 -10.71 -0.89
C PRO A 6 -20.75 -12.08 -1.48
N HIS A 7 -21.49 -12.06 -2.59
CA HIS A 7 -21.80 -13.30 -3.29
C HIS A 7 -20.50 -13.91 -3.82
N HIS A 8 -20.26 -15.17 -3.50
CA HIS A 8 -19.06 -15.85 -3.95
C HIS A 8 -19.37 -17.24 -4.49
N ARG A 9 -18.49 -17.73 -5.38
CA ARG A 9 -18.59 -19.05 -5.99
C ARG A 9 -17.19 -19.64 -6.18
N ARG A 10 -17.06 -20.92 -5.95
CA ARG A 10 -15.84 -21.72 -6.25
C ARG A 10 -16.20 -22.76 -7.30
N LEU A 11 -15.31 -22.96 -8.25
CA LEU A 11 -15.46 -23.96 -9.30
C LEU A 11 -14.11 -24.45 -9.81
N HIS A 12 -14.11 -25.55 -10.56
CA HIS A 12 -12.96 -26.03 -11.31
C HIS A 12 -13.33 -26.04 -12.80
N LEU A 13 -12.39 -25.59 -13.63
CA LEU A 13 -12.56 -25.69 -15.08
C LEU A 13 -12.15 -27.08 -15.58
N ALA A 14 -12.55 -27.42 -16.80
CA ALA A 14 -12.25 -28.72 -17.41
C ALA A 14 -10.75 -29.02 -17.54
N ASN A 15 -9.90 -27.97 -17.66
CA ASN A 15 -8.44 -28.11 -17.67
C ASN A 15 -7.80 -28.28 -16.29
N GLY A 16 -8.60 -28.27 -15.21
CA GLY A 16 -8.16 -28.40 -13.83
C GLY A 16 -7.89 -27.09 -13.09
N LEU A 17 -8.11 -25.93 -13.72
CA LEU A 17 -7.93 -24.63 -13.07
C LEU A 17 -8.95 -24.45 -11.95
N ALA A 18 -8.46 -24.22 -10.71
CA ALA A 18 -9.28 -23.81 -9.59
C ALA A 18 -9.64 -22.32 -9.74
N VAL A 19 -10.92 -21.97 -9.52
CA VAL A 19 -11.43 -20.62 -9.68
C VAL A 19 -12.23 -20.21 -8.45
N ALA A 20 -11.99 -19.00 -7.96
CA ALA A 20 -12.81 -18.34 -6.95
C ALA A 20 -13.34 -17.01 -7.51
N LEU A 21 -14.64 -16.82 -7.41
CA LEU A 21 -15.35 -15.65 -7.90
C LEU A 21 -15.99 -14.92 -6.72
N LEU A 22 -15.92 -13.59 -6.73
CA LEU A 22 -16.52 -12.73 -5.72
C LEU A 22 -17.22 -11.56 -6.39
N GLN A 23 -18.51 -11.47 -6.21
CA GLN A 23 -19.32 -10.35 -6.64
C GLN A 23 -19.58 -9.41 -5.48
N ASP A 24 -19.21 -8.16 -5.64
CA ASP A 24 -19.52 -7.09 -4.69
C ASP A 24 -19.86 -5.81 -5.44
N PRO A 25 -21.15 -5.44 -5.50
CA PRO A 25 -21.62 -4.28 -6.27
C PRO A 25 -21.00 -2.93 -5.82
N GLU A 26 -20.44 -2.86 -4.60
CA GLU A 26 -19.81 -1.64 -4.10
C GLU A 26 -18.31 -1.53 -4.47
N LEU A 27 -17.73 -2.53 -5.14
CA LEU A 27 -16.36 -2.41 -5.63
C LEU A 27 -16.30 -1.44 -6.82
N PRO A 28 -15.50 -0.37 -6.74
CA PRO A 28 -15.37 0.56 -7.86
C PRO A 28 -14.55 -0.01 -9.02
N GLN A 29 -13.74 -1.03 -8.77
CA GLN A 29 -12.88 -1.71 -9.72
C GLN A 29 -13.13 -3.20 -9.70
N ALA A 30 -12.75 -3.87 -10.79
CA ALA A 30 -12.62 -5.32 -10.83
C ALA A 30 -11.14 -5.71 -10.78
N ALA A 31 -10.82 -6.81 -10.12
CA ALA A 31 -9.47 -7.31 -9.98
C ALA A 31 -9.39 -8.80 -10.31
N ALA A 32 -8.22 -9.19 -10.82
CA ALA A 32 -7.84 -10.56 -11.07
C ALA A 32 -6.52 -10.89 -10.38
N LEU A 33 -6.42 -12.10 -9.84
CA LEU A 33 -5.19 -12.70 -9.37
C LEU A 33 -5.07 -14.10 -9.96
N VAL A 34 -3.90 -14.40 -10.52
CA VAL A 34 -3.47 -15.78 -10.81
C VAL A 34 -2.33 -16.13 -9.90
N ARG A 35 -2.53 -17.12 -9.04
CA ARG A 35 -1.50 -17.71 -8.17
C ARG A 35 -1.05 -19.02 -8.76
N ILE A 36 0.25 -19.16 -8.98
CA ILE A 36 0.89 -20.38 -9.43
C ILE A 36 1.57 -21.06 -8.25
N GLY A 37 1.40 -22.38 -8.10
CA GLY A 37 2.04 -23.20 -7.06
C GLY A 37 3.51 -23.50 -7.34
N ALA A 38 4.27 -22.46 -7.67
CA ALA A 38 5.71 -22.52 -7.87
C ALA A 38 6.33 -21.18 -7.48
N GLY A 39 7.43 -21.24 -6.77
CA GLY A 39 8.21 -20.09 -6.33
C GLY A 39 9.69 -20.43 -6.30
N SER A 40 10.44 -19.75 -5.45
CA SER A 40 11.90 -19.92 -5.35
C SER A 40 12.33 -21.33 -4.92
N HIS A 41 11.50 -22.04 -4.14
CA HIS A 41 11.81 -23.40 -3.67
C HIS A 41 11.77 -24.47 -4.77
N GLN A 42 10.96 -24.22 -5.82
CA GLN A 42 10.85 -25.12 -6.97
C GLN A 42 11.95 -24.85 -8.00
N ALA A 43 12.63 -23.71 -7.92
CA ALA A 43 13.74 -23.40 -8.84
C ALA A 43 14.89 -24.42 -8.67
N PRO A 44 15.53 -24.86 -9.76
CA PRO A 44 16.69 -25.74 -9.68
C PRO A 44 17.79 -25.13 -8.80
N ARG A 45 18.36 -25.90 -7.88
CA ARG A 45 19.44 -25.42 -6.98
C ARG A 45 20.65 -24.85 -7.73
N ALA A 46 20.90 -25.29 -8.95
CA ALA A 46 21.95 -24.76 -9.81
C ALA A 46 21.68 -23.32 -10.31
N TYR A 47 20.43 -22.87 -10.28
CA TYR A 47 19.98 -21.59 -10.82
C TYR A 47 19.11 -20.82 -9.83
N PRO A 48 19.65 -20.41 -8.67
CA PRO A 48 18.88 -19.63 -7.70
C PRO A 48 18.44 -18.32 -8.33
N GLY A 49 17.16 -17.98 -8.14
CA GLY A 49 16.52 -16.81 -8.73
C GLY A 49 15.82 -17.06 -10.06
N LEU A 50 15.86 -18.28 -10.61
CA LEU A 50 15.19 -18.59 -11.89
C LEU A 50 13.69 -18.29 -11.85
N ALA A 51 13.00 -18.59 -10.77
CA ALA A 51 11.57 -18.31 -10.63
C ALA A 51 11.29 -16.79 -10.65
N HIS A 52 12.09 -15.99 -9.96
CA HIS A 52 11.99 -14.54 -9.95
C HIS A 52 12.34 -13.93 -11.32
N PHE A 53 13.37 -14.45 -11.96
CA PHE A 53 13.72 -14.06 -13.33
C PHE A 53 12.60 -14.34 -14.33
N LEU A 54 11.95 -15.49 -14.24
CA LEU A 54 10.82 -15.84 -15.09
C LEU A 54 9.61 -14.90 -14.85
N GLU A 55 9.37 -14.48 -13.61
CA GLU A 55 8.35 -13.48 -13.29
C GLU A 55 8.54 -12.20 -14.13
N HIS A 56 9.75 -11.65 -14.17
CA HIS A 56 10.09 -10.47 -14.97
C HIS A 56 9.84 -10.69 -16.46
N LEU A 57 10.25 -11.86 -16.97
CA LEU A 57 10.16 -12.17 -18.39
C LEU A 57 8.71 -12.28 -18.90
N PHE A 58 7.74 -12.65 -18.05
CA PHE A 58 6.33 -12.74 -18.47
C PHE A 58 5.77 -11.41 -18.98
N PHE A 59 6.25 -10.28 -18.48
CA PHE A 59 5.76 -8.96 -18.89
C PHE A 59 6.36 -8.46 -20.22
N LEU A 60 7.27 -9.21 -20.84
CA LEU A 60 8.02 -8.78 -22.03
C LEU A 60 7.44 -9.33 -23.33
N GLY A 61 6.19 -9.76 -23.32
CA GLY A 61 5.44 -10.21 -24.48
C GLY A 61 5.09 -11.70 -24.46
N SER A 62 4.00 -11.99 -25.11
CA SER A 62 3.42 -13.33 -25.26
C SER A 62 3.02 -13.59 -26.70
N ARG A 63 2.53 -14.80 -26.97
CA ARG A 63 2.19 -15.23 -28.34
C ARG A 63 1.22 -14.29 -29.04
N HIS A 64 0.15 -13.84 -28.35
CA HIS A 64 -0.90 -13.02 -28.96
C HIS A 64 -0.73 -11.54 -28.64
N TYR A 65 0.07 -11.19 -27.63
CA TYR A 65 0.26 -9.82 -27.18
C TYR A 65 1.76 -9.48 -27.13
N PRO A 66 2.30 -8.78 -28.12
CA PRO A 66 3.67 -8.29 -28.07
C PRO A 66 3.86 -7.33 -26.91
N ALA A 67 5.08 -7.08 -26.46
CA ALA A 67 5.40 -6.28 -25.28
C ALA A 67 4.67 -4.92 -25.24
N ALA A 68 4.51 -4.26 -26.40
CA ALA A 68 3.83 -2.96 -26.49
C ALA A 68 2.30 -3.04 -26.27
N ASP A 69 1.69 -4.21 -26.47
CA ASP A 69 0.25 -4.46 -26.25
C ASP A 69 0.00 -5.47 -25.12
N GLY A 70 1.00 -5.74 -24.31
CA GLY A 70 0.91 -6.63 -23.15
C GLY A 70 0.07 -6.07 -21.99
N LEU A 71 0.04 -6.83 -20.90
CA LEU A 71 -0.75 -6.47 -19.72
C LEU A 71 -0.30 -5.13 -19.09
N MET A 72 1.02 -4.93 -18.95
CA MET A 72 1.55 -3.72 -18.30
C MET A 72 1.18 -2.43 -19.05
N PRO A 73 1.42 -2.30 -20.39
CA PRO A 73 0.99 -1.12 -21.13
C PRO A 73 -0.53 -0.89 -21.12
N LEU A 74 -1.33 -1.97 -21.15
CA LEU A 74 -2.78 -1.86 -21.05
C LEU A 74 -3.20 -1.26 -19.72
N VAL A 75 -2.70 -1.82 -18.61
CA VAL A 75 -3.07 -1.37 -17.26
C VAL A 75 -2.61 0.07 -17.01
N GLN A 76 -1.40 0.45 -17.47
CA GLN A 76 -0.90 1.81 -17.37
C GLN A 76 -1.77 2.80 -18.17
N ARG A 77 -2.14 2.47 -19.41
CA ARG A 77 -3.00 3.31 -20.27
C ARG A 77 -4.40 3.52 -19.65
N LEU A 78 -4.93 2.52 -18.99
CA LEU A 78 -6.25 2.55 -18.36
C LEU A 78 -6.24 3.06 -16.90
N GLY A 79 -5.08 3.50 -16.39
CA GLY A 79 -4.96 4.02 -15.03
C GLY A 79 -5.22 3.00 -13.93
N GLY A 80 -4.98 1.72 -14.20
CA GLY A 80 -5.14 0.63 -13.24
C GLY A 80 -3.90 0.35 -12.41
N GLU A 81 -3.96 -0.70 -11.61
CA GLU A 81 -2.89 -1.21 -10.78
C GLU A 81 -2.46 -2.60 -11.24
N LEU A 82 -1.16 -2.86 -11.27
CA LEU A 82 -0.57 -4.13 -11.67
C LEU A 82 0.66 -4.42 -10.82
N ASN A 83 0.81 -5.69 -10.40
CA ASN A 83 2.07 -6.16 -9.81
C ASN A 83 2.17 -7.68 -9.94
N ALA A 84 3.37 -8.20 -9.62
CA ALA A 84 3.63 -9.62 -9.43
C ALA A 84 4.48 -9.83 -8.19
N SER A 85 4.58 -11.06 -7.70
CA SER A 85 5.37 -11.38 -6.52
C SER A 85 5.75 -12.85 -6.50
N THR A 86 7.03 -13.14 -6.63
CA THR A 86 7.58 -14.49 -6.40
C THR A 86 7.93 -14.65 -4.92
N ARG A 87 7.29 -15.62 -4.30
CA ARG A 87 7.56 -16.05 -2.93
C ARG A 87 8.27 -17.41 -2.93
N GLU A 88 8.39 -18.01 -1.76
CA GLU A 88 9.06 -19.28 -1.58
C GLU A 88 8.40 -20.40 -2.39
N THR A 89 7.08 -20.46 -2.39
CA THR A 89 6.30 -21.58 -2.95
C THR A 89 5.22 -21.18 -3.93
N THR A 90 5.05 -19.88 -4.15
CA THR A 90 4.04 -19.34 -5.07
C THR A 90 4.59 -18.15 -5.84
N THR A 91 4.08 -17.97 -7.04
CA THR A 91 4.20 -16.73 -7.80
C THR A 91 2.81 -16.19 -8.12
N ASP A 92 2.56 -14.95 -7.72
CA ASP A 92 1.30 -14.24 -7.89
C ASP A 92 1.42 -13.20 -8.98
N PHE A 93 0.41 -13.13 -9.86
CA PHE A 93 0.25 -12.07 -10.86
C PHE A 93 -1.14 -11.47 -10.68
N PHE A 94 -1.24 -10.17 -10.51
CA PHE A 94 -2.51 -9.54 -10.16
C PHE A 94 -2.61 -8.13 -10.71
N PHE A 95 -3.85 -7.75 -11.07
CA PHE A 95 -4.17 -6.39 -11.51
C PHE A 95 -5.56 -5.96 -11.07
N ALA A 96 -5.82 -4.65 -11.09
CA ALA A 96 -7.14 -4.05 -10.98
C ALA A 96 -7.34 -3.01 -12.07
N LEU A 97 -8.54 -3.00 -12.64
CA LEU A 97 -8.99 -2.09 -13.69
C LEU A 97 -10.43 -1.66 -13.44
N ALA A 98 -10.90 -0.68 -14.22
CA ALA A 98 -12.33 -0.42 -14.33
C ALA A 98 -13.06 -1.70 -14.78
N PRO A 99 -14.29 -1.97 -14.29
CA PRO A 99 -14.95 -3.26 -14.46
C PRO A 99 -15.11 -3.71 -15.92
N GLU A 100 -15.36 -2.78 -16.83
CA GLU A 100 -15.50 -3.03 -18.27
C GLU A 100 -14.23 -3.55 -18.95
N HIS A 101 -13.06 -3.34 -18.33
CA HIS A 101 -11.75 -3.75 -18.86
C HIS A 101 -11.20 -5.05 -18.25
N LEU A 102 -11.93 -5.67 -17.30
CA LEU A 102 -11.48 -6.90 -16.64
C LEU A 102 -11.16 -8.01 -17.65
N GLY A 103 -12.03 -8.22 -18.65
CA GLY A 103 -11.85 -9.27 -19.66
C GLY A 103 -10.60 -9.05 -20.52
N ALA A 104 -10.33 -7.81 -20.94
CA ALA A 104 -9.13 -7.46 -21.71
C ALA A 104 -7.83 -7.65 -20.94
N GLY A 105 -7.84 -7.30 -19.64
CA GLY A 105 -6.71 -7.53 -18.74
C GLY A 105 -6.49 -9.02 -18.47
N LEU A 106 -7.57 -9.77 -18.21
CA LEU A 106 -7.50 -11.21 -17.93
C LEU A 106 -6.98 -12.01 -19.14
N ALA A 107 -7.39 -11.66 -20.36
CA ALA A 107 -6.89 -12.29 -21.58
C ALA A 107 -5.36 -12.17 -21.70
N ARG A 108 -4.81 -10.98 -21.43
CA ARG A 108 -3.36 -10.75 -21.47
C ARG A 108 -2.62 -11.44 -20.33
N LEU A 109 -3.19 -11.40 -19.12
CA LEU A 109 -2.62 -12.08 -17.96
C LEU A 109 -2.48 -13.59 -18.22
N LEU A 110 -3.51 -14.22 -18.72
CA LEU A 110 -3.48 -15.67 -18.93
C LEU A 110 -2.65 -16.07 -20.15
N ASP A 111 -2.62 -15.25 -21.22
CA ASP A 111 -1.78 -15.51 -22.40
C ASP A 111 -0.29 -15.40 -22.08
N MET A 112 0.12 -14.39 -21.29
CA MET A 112 1.53 -14.26 -20.91
C MET A 112 2.01 -15.44 -20.04
N LEU A 113 1.13 -16.03 -19.21
CA LEU A 113 1.49 -17.19 -18.39
C LEU A 113 1.50 -18.49 -19.21
N ALA A 114 0.57 -18.61 -20.17
CA ALA A 114 0.44 -19.80 -21.01
C ALA A 114 1.51 -19.89 -22.10
N ALA A 115 1.85 -18.77 -22.73
CA ALA A 115 2.69 -18.74 -23.93
C ALA A 115 3.64 -17.51 -23.99
N PRO A 116 4.55 -17.35 -23.01
CA PRO A 116 5.51 -16.25 -23.00
C PRO A 116 6.52 -16.38 -24.15
N LEU A 117 7.01 -15.26 -24.67
CA LEU A 117 8.01 -15.26 -25.76
C LEU A 117 9.41 -15.65 -25.29
N LEU A 118 9.81 -15.28 -24.07
CA LEU A 118 11.13 -15.54 -23.47
C LEU A 118 12.30 -15.17 -24.39
N ALA A 119 12.20 -14.04 -25.10
CA ALA A 119 13.17 -13.63 -26.12
C ALA A 119 14.57 -13.40 -25.53
N PRO A 120 15.67 -13.91 -26.18
CA PRO A 120 17.04 -13.83 -25.65
C PRO A 120 17.49 -12.40 -25.32
N ASP A 121 17.24 -11.44 -26.21
CA ASP A 121 17.62 -10.04 -25.97
C ASP A 121 16.90 -9.43 -24.77
N ALA A 122 15.65 -9.81 -24.55
CA ALA A 122 14.89 -9.40 -23.38
C ALA A 122 15.46 -10.03 -22.11
N GLN A 123 15.86 -11.30 -22.15
CA GLN A 123 16.50 -11.97 -21.02
C GLN A 123 17.78 -11.25 -20.57
N HIS A 124 18.63 -10.81 -21.51
CA HIS A 124 19.86 -10.09 -21.18
C HIS A 124 19.57 -8.77 -20.45
N ARG A 125 18.60 -7.99 -20.93
CA ARG A 125 18.20 -6.73 -20.26
C ARG A 125 17.65 -6.97 -18.87
N GLU A 126 16.72 -7.92 -18.72
CA GLU A 126 16.07 -8.19 -17.42
C GLU A 126 17.03 -8.80 -16.39
N ARG A 127 18.01 -9.60 -16.82
CA ARG A 127 19.05 -10.08 -15.90
C ARG A 127 19.83 -8.94 -15.26
N GLU A 128 20.10 -7.86 -15.99
CA GLU A 128 20.79 -6.69 -15.45
C GLU A 128 19.89 -5.88 -14.51
N VAL A 129 18.59 -5.79 -14.80
CA VAL A 129 17.60 -5.21 -13.87
C VAL A 129 17.57 -6.02 -12.56
N LEU A 130 17.45 -7.33 -12.65
CA LEU A 130 17.46 -8.23 -11.49
C LEU A 130 18.77 -8.13 -10.69
N HIS A 131 19.90 -7.97 -11.37
CA HIS A 131 21.19 -7.77 -10.72
C HIS A 131 21.26 -6.45 -9.95
N ALA A 132 20.72 -5.38 -10.51
CA ALA A 132 20.61 -4.09 -9.79
C ALA A 132 19.69 -4.18 -8.57
N GLU A 133 18.58 -4.90 -8.66
CA GLU A 133 17.70 -5.19 -7.53
C GLU A 133 18.43 -6.02 -6.46
N PHE A 134 19.19 -7.03 -6.84
CA PHE A 134 20.02 -7.81 -5.92
C PHE A 134 21.04 -6.92 -5.18
N ILE A 135 21.70 -5.99 -5.88
CA ILE A 135 22.65 -5.06 -5.25
C ILE A 135 21.93 -4.18 -4.22
N ALA A 136 20.77 -3.62 -4.58
CA ALA A 136 19.97 -2.81 -3.67
C ALA A 136 19.52 -3.62 -2.45
N TRP A 137 18.97 -4.81 -2.69
CA TRP A 137 18.52 -5.73 -1.66
C TRP A 137 19.67 -6.15 -0.72
N SER A 138 20.84 -6.52 -1.26
CA SER A 138 21.99 -6.99 -0.46
C SER A 138 22.55 -5.96 0.52
N ARG A 139 22.27 -4.67 0.27
CA ARG A 139 22.69 -3.56 1.16
C ARG A 139 21.66 -3.25 2.25
N SER A 140 20.46 -3.79 2.17
CA SER A 140 19.39 -3.48 3.11
C SER A 140 19.64 -4.08 4.50
N ALA A 141 19.14 -3.40 5.53
CA ALA A 141 19.16 -3.92 6.90
C ALA A 141 18.28 -5.17 7.03
N ASP A 142 17.16 -5.21 6.27
CA ASP A 142 16.25 -6.35 6.26
C ASP A 142 16.93 -7.62 5.75
N THR A 143 17.74 -7.51 4.69
CA THR A 143 18.50 -8.65 4.17
C THR A 143 19.51 -9.20 5.18
N ARG A 144 20.21 -8.32 5.89
CA ARG A 144 21.14 -8.75 6.94
C ARG A 144 20.41 -9.52 8.04
N ARG A 145 19.26 -9.01 8.48
CA ARG A 145 18.38 -9.68 9.44
C ARG A 145 17.92 -11.05 8.92
N ASP A 146 17.43 -11.09 7.68
CA ASP A 146 16.87 -12.31 7.07
C ASP A 146 17.94 -13.39 6.93
N LEU A 147 19.15 -13.03 6.49
CA LEU A 147 20.29 -13.96 6.42
C LEU A 147 20.72 -14.44 7.79
N ALA A 148 20.78 -13.55 8.80
CA ALA A 148 21.13 -13.94 10.16
C ALA A 148 20.12 -14.93 10.76
N LEU A 149 18.82 -14.66 10.59
CA LEU A 149 17.77 -15.56 11.07
C LEU A 149 17.71 -16.89 10.31
N ALA A 150 18.05 -16.89 9.01
CA ALA A 150 18.13 -18.08 8.20
C ALA A 150 19.23 -19.06 8.66
N THR A 151 20.29 -18.60 9.32
CA THR A 151 21.35 -19.49 9.86
C THR A 151 20.84 -20.47 10.92
N GLY A 152 19.67 -20.23 11.50
CA GLY A 152 18.99 -21.14 12.42
C GLY A 152 18.20 -22.26 11.74
N LEU A 153 18.08 -22.22 10.40
CA LEU A 153 17.37 -23.24 9.63
C LEU A 153 18.35 -24.32 9.17
N PRO A 154 17.89 -25.57 9.00
CA PRO A 154 18.71 -26.59 8.37
C PRO A 154 19.20 -26.15 6.99
N ALA A 155 20.48 -26.33 6.67
CA ALA A 155 21.06 -25.92 5.38
C ALA A 155 20.37 -26.59 4.17
N THR A 156 19.72 -27.73 4.40
CA THR A 156 18.93 -28.46 3.40
C THR A 156 17.52 -27.88 3.22
N HIS A 157 17.06 -27.05 4.15
CA HIS A 157 15.73 -26.43 4.07
C HIS A 157 15.73 -25.31 3.01
N PRO A 158 14.76 -25.32 2.08
CA PRO A 158 14.75 -24.32 1.00
C PRO A 158 14.73 -22.88 1.50
N ALA A 159 14.03 -22.59 2.59
CA ALA A 159 13.94 -21.23 3.17
C ALA A 159 15.31 -20.68 3.67
N ALA A 160 16.34 -21.51 3.81
CA ALA A 160 17.70 -21.07 4.13
C ALA A 160 18.53 -20.66 2.90
N GLY A 161 18.01 -20.90 1.69
CA GLY A 161 18.74 -20.68 0.44
C GLY A 161 18.72 -19.25 -0.06
N PHE A 162 19.59 -18.97 -1.04
CA PHE A 162 19.56 -17.73 -1.82
C PHE A 162 18.50 -17.82 -2.92
N HIS A 163 17.62 -16.79 -3.03
CA HIS A 163 16.45 -16.84 -3.91
C HIS A 163 16.29 -15.63 -4.83
N ALA A 164 16.96 -14.50 -4.54
CA ALA A 164 16.79 -13.27 -5.31
C ALA A 164 17.26 -13.41 -6.76
N GLY A 165 18.29 -14.17 -7.01
CA GLY A 165 18.95 -14.24 -8.31
C GLY A 165 19.90 -13.06 -8.54
N ASN A 166 20.88 -13.27 -9.41
CA ASN A 166 21.79 -12.23 -9.85
C ASN A 166 22.48 -12.64 -11.16
N ARG A 167 23.33 -11.76 -11.71
CA ARG A 167 24.07 -12.01 -12.94
C ARG A 167 24.85 -13.34 -12.92
N TYR A 168 25.36 -13.75 -11.78
CA TYR A 168 26.22 -14.93 -11.64
C TYR A 168 25.42 -16.23 -11.49
N SER A 169 24.24 -16.15 -10.90
CA SER A 169 23.34 -17.31 -10.73
C SER A 169 22.47 -17.61 -11.96
N LEU A 170 22.44 -16.71 -12.97
CA LEU A 170 21.61 -16.78 -14.16
C LEU A 170 22.49 -16.79 -15.44
N PRO A 171 23.12 -17.93 -15.78
CA PRO A 171 24.05 -18.03 -16.92
C PRO A 171 23.29 -18.18 -18.25
N LEU A 172 22.76 -17.07 -18.78
CA LEU A 172 21.84 -17.04 -19.95
C LEU A 172 22.36 -17.76 -21.20
N ASN A 173 23.69 -17.74 -21.39
CA ASN A 173 24.32 -18.35 -22.57
C ASN A 173 24.49 -19.88 -22.41
N ALA A 174 24.23 -20.46 -21.26
CA ALA A 174 24.34 -21.89 -21.05
C ALA A 174 23.07 -22.60 -21.55
N PRO A 175 23.19 -23.56 -22.50
CA PRO A 175 22.01 -24.30 -23.00
C PRO A 175 21.23 -25.02 -21.90
N ALA A 176 21.91 -25.51 -20.85
CA ALA A 176 21.27 -26.14 -19.70
C ALA A 176 20.42 -25.17 -18.88
N PHE A 177 20.82 -23.90 -18.79
CA PHE A 177 19.99 -22.86 -18.15
C PHE A 177 18.74 -22.59 -18.98
N GLN A 178 18.87 -22.40 -20.30
CA GLN A 178 17.73 -22.17 -21.18
C GLN A 178 16.73 -23.34 -21.13
N ALA A 179 17.23 -24.58 -21.15
CA ALA A 179 16.38 -25.76 -20.97
C ALA A 179 15.66 -25.72 -19.62
N ALA A 180 16.37 -25.41 -18.52
CA ALA A 180 15.78 -25.32 -17.18
C ALA A 180 14.71 -24.22 -17.08
N LEU A 181 14.93 -23.06 -17.71
CA LEU A 181 13.97 -21.94 -17.75
C LEU A 181 12.66 -22.35 -18.45
N HIS A 182 12.76 -22.94 -19.63
CA HIS A 182 11.60 -23.41 -20.40
C HIS A 182 10.89 -24.59 -19.70
N ASP A 183 11.67 -25.52 -19.10
CA ASP A 183 11.10 -26.67 -18.37
C ASP A 183 10.37 -26.21 -17.12
N PHE A 184 10.91 -25.21 -16.38
CA PHE A 184 10.26 -24.65 -15.22
C PHE A 184 8.91 -24.04 -15.60
N GLN A 185 8.85 -23.23 -16.66
CA GLN A 185 7.61 -22.64 -17.17
C GLN A 185 6.62 -23.74 -17.56
N ARG A 186 6.99 -24.68 -18.41
CA ARG A 186 6.12 -25.76 -18.91
C ARG A 186 5.62 -26.69 -17.80
N HIS A 187 6.45 -26.93 -16.78
CA HIS A 187 6.12 -27.85 -15.70
C HIS A 187 5.19 -27.25 -14.68
N HIS A 188 5.42 -25.98 -14.30
CA HIS A 188 4.72 -25.34 -13.19
C HIS A 188 3.53 -24.47 -13.61
N TYR A 189 3.58 -23.84 -14.80
CA TYR A 189 2.53 -22.93 -15.26
C TYR A 189 1.42 -23.68 -15.99
N ARG A 190 0.71 -24.53 -15.23
CA ARG A 190 -0.41 -25.37 -15.69
C ARG A 190 -1.65 -25.08 -14.87
N ALA A 191 -2.82 -25.29 -15.51
CA ALA A 191 -4.12 -25.05 -14.91
C ALA A 191 -4.31 -25.72 -13.53
N ALA A 192 -3.97 -27.00 -13.41
CA ALA A 192 -4.13 -27.73 -12.13
C ALA A 192 -3.16 -27.27 -11.02
N ASN A 193 -2.13 -26.50 -11.35
CA ASN A 193 -1.19 -25.88 -10.39
C ASN A 193 -1.49 -24.39 -10.16
N ALA A 194 -2.65 -23.90 -10.59
CA ALA A 194 -3.01 -22.48 -10.53
C ALA A 194 -4.35 -22.29 -9.80
N LEU A 195 -4.48 -21.11 -9.20
CA LEU A 195 -5.72 -20.57 -8.65
C LEU A 195 -5.99 -19.22 -9.31
N LEU A 196 -7.13 -19.10 -9.97
CA LEU A 196 -7.66 -17.84 -10.49
C LEU A 196 -8.67 -17.26 -9.49
N VAL A 197 -8.48 -16.01 -9.09
CA VAL A 197 -9.41 -15.26 -8.26
C VAL A 197 -9.87 -14.03 -9.01
N LEU A 198 -11.19 -13.87 -9.17
CA LEU A 198 -11.81 -12.68 -9.75
C LEU A 198 -12.72 -12.02 -8.72
N ALA A 199 -12.61 -10.71 -8.56
CA ALA A 199 -13.53 -9.91 -7.75
C ALA A 199 -13.94 -8.64 -8.51
N GLY A 200 -15.23 -8.30 -8.44
CA GLY A 200 -15.73 -7.08 -9.08
C GLY A 200 -17.23 -6.87 -8.84
N PRO A 201 -17.77 -5.75 -9.35
CA PRO A 201 -19.19 -5.44 -9.26
C PRO A 201 -20.05 -6.28 -10.22
N GLN A 202 -19.44 -6.95 -11.23
CA GLN A 202 -20.15 -7.74 -12.22
C GLN A 202 -20.86 -8.91 -11.55
N PRO A 203 -22.03 -9.35 -12.12
CA PRO A 203 -22.71 -10.56 -11.67
C PRO A 203 -21.80 -11.78 -11.70
N LEU A 204 -22.01 -12.72 -10.75
CA LEU A 204 -21.22 -13.97 -10.70
C LEU A 204 -21.23 -14.74 -12.03
N ALA A 205 -22.35 -14.71 -12.76
CA ALA A 205 -22.47 -15.38 -14.05
C ALA A 205 -21.51 -14.79 -15.10
N GLU A 206 -21.30 -13.48 -15.10
CA GLU A 206 -20.35 -12.81 -16.00
C GLU A 206 -18.92 -13.12 -15.61
N LEU A 207 -18.57 -13.02 -14.30
CA LEU A 207 -17.25 -13.41 -13.81
C LEU A 207 -16.94 -14.88 -14.14
N GLU A 208 -17.92 -15.78 -14.02
CA GLU A 208 -17.77 -17.19 -14.39
C GLU A 208 -17.54 -17.36 -15.88
N ARG A 209 -18.31 -16.65 -16.71
CA ARG A 209 -18.13 -16.68 -18.17
C ARG A 209 -16.71 -16.27 -18.55
N LEU A 210 -16.23 -15.12 -18.02
CA LEU A 210 -14.86 -14.66 -18.25
C LEU A 210 -13.80 -15.68 -17.78
N ALA A 211 -13.99 -16.26 -16.60
CA ALA A 211 -13.08 -17.28 -16.08
C ALA A 211 -13.03 -18.52 -16.97
N ARG A 212 -14.19 -19.00 -17.48
CA ARG A 212 -14.27 -20.17 -18.37
C ARG A 212 -13.65 -19.89 -19.74
N GLU A 213 -14.00 -18.76 -20.35
CA GLU A 213 -13.51 -18.39 -21.68
C GLU A 213 -12.01 -18.16 -21.69
N GLN A 214 -11.50 -17.39 -20.75
CA GLN A 214 -10.08 -17.01 -20.71
C GLN A 214 -9.22 -18.07 -20.00
N GLY A 215 -9.73 -18.71 -18.94
CA GLY A 215 -8.99 -19.71 -18.17
C GLY A 215 -8.67 -21.00 -18.94
N ALA A 216 -9.42 -21.27 -20.01
CA ALA A 216 -9.19 -22.42 -20.88
C ALA A 216 -7.82 -22.40 -21.60
N ILE A 217 -7.18 -21.22 -21.74
CA ILE A 217 -5.87 -21.08 -22.40
C ILE A 217 -4.71 -21.71 -21.60
N LEU A 218 -4.84 -21.79 -20.27
CA LEU A 218 -3.81 -22.42 -19.44
C LEU A 218 -3.69 -23.91 -19.79
N PRO A 219 -2.45 -24.41 -20.02
CA PRO A 219 -2.23 -25.80 -20.38
C PRO A 219 -2.81 -26.77 -19.34
N ALA A 220 -3.56 -27.75 -19.79
CA ALA A 220 -4.01 -28.86 -18.96
C ALA A 220 -2.83 -29.76 -18.55
N GLY A 221 -3.04 -30.55 -17.52
CA GLY A 221 -2.06 -31.54 -17.04
C GLY A 221 -2.03 -31.60 -15.50
N PRO A 222 -1.43 -32.64 -14.93
CA PRO A 222 -1.39 -32.82 -13.49
C PRO A 222 -0.61 -31.70 -12.82
N ALA A 223 -1.05 -31.30 -11.62
CA ALA A 223 -0.24 -30.45 -10.77
C ALA A 223 1.05 -31.16 -10.40
N PRO A 224 2.21 -30.44 -10.42
CA PRO A 224 3.45 -31.00 -9.92
C PRO A 224 3.30 -31.47 -8.48
N ARG A 225 3.85 -32.63 -8.14
CA ARG A 225 3.90 -33.06 -6.75
C ARG A 225 4.85 -32.16 -5.98
N ALA A 226 4.31 -31.39 -5.06
CA ALA A 226 5.13 -30.63 -4.12
C ALA A 226 5.92 -31.61 -3.24
N LYS A 227 7.25 -31.48 -3.25
CA LYS A 227 8.09 -32.21 -2.30
C LYS A 227 7.91 -31.57 -0.93
N ALA A 228 7.56 -32.37 0.08
CA ALA A 228 7.51 -31.88 1.44
C ALA A 228 8.87 -31.27 1.83
N PRO A 229 8.90 -30.05 2.39
CA PRO A 229 10.16 -29.48 2.87
C PRO A 229 10.70 -30.31 4.05
N PRO A 230 12.02 -30.30 4.31
CA PRO A 230 12.58 -30.89 5.51
C PRO A 230 11.92 -30.31 6.78
N PRO A 231 11.85 -31.05 7.89
CA PRO A 231 11.32 -30.51 9.14
C PRO A 231 12.05 -29.26 9.62
N LEU A 232 11.32 -28.39 10.31
CA LEU A 232 11.84 -27.24 11.04
C LEU A 232 12.06 -27.64 12.51
N PRO A 233 13.24 -28.15 12.91
CA PRO A 233 13.48 -28.60 14.26
C PRO A 233 13.50 -27.42 15.25
N ALA A 234 13.30 -27.73 16.51
CA ALA A 234 13.65 -26.81 17.58
C ALA A 234 15.15 -26.52 17.54
N THR A 235 15.53 -25.24 17.41
CA THR A 235 16.94 -24.86 17.21
C THR A 235 17.63 -24.39 18.50
N GLY A 236 16.89 -24.38 19.62
CA GLY A 236 17.31 -23.72 20.86
C GLY A 236 17.20 -22.22 20.80
N GLU A 237 17.12 -21.57 21.94
CA GLU A 237 17.19 -20.12 22.04
C GLU A 237 18.55 -19.60 21.56
N GLY A 238 18.56 -18.63 20.66
CA GLY A 238 19.81 -18.06 20.14
C GLY A 238 19.62 -16.66 19.56
N TRP A 239 20.58 -15.78 19.87
CA TRP A 239 20.62 -14.43 19.36
C TRP A 239 21.79 -14.24 18.40
N GLN A 240 21.51 -13.63 17.26
CA GLN A 240 22.51 -13.10 16.34
C GLN A 240 22.65 -11.60 16.59
N THR A 241 23.85 -11.12 16.80
CA THR A 241 24.11 -9.70 17.08
C THR A 241 24.95 -9.07 15.98
N SER A 242 24.69 -7.79 15.70
CA SER A 242 25.45 -6.99 14.73
C SER A 242 25.62 -5.57 15.26
N SER A 243 26.78 -4.97 15.02
CA SER A 243 27.02 -3.55 15.34
C SER A 243 26.46 -2.59 14.28
N ALA A 244 25.91 -3.11 13.17
CA ALA A 244 25.44 -2.29 12.06
C ALA A 244 24.17 -1.52 12.40
N ALA A 245 24.15 -0.22 12.11
CA ALA A 245 22.93 0.60 12.14
C ALA A 245 22.00 0.29 10.93
N PRO A 246 20.70 0.57 11.00
CA PRO A 246 19.96 1.11 12.13
C PRO A 246 19.67 0.08 13.24
N ALA A 247 19.30 0.58 14.44
CA ALA A 247 18.87 -0.26 15.54
C ALA A 247 17.65 -1.10 15.14
N THR A 248 17.77 -2.42 15.28
CA THR A 248 16.73 -3.37 14.85
C THR A 248 16.71 -4.57 15.78
N LEU A 249 15.50 -5.02 16.15
CA LEU A 249 15.27 -6.27 16.87
C LEU A 249 14.27 -7.12 16.10
N ALA A 250 14.49 -8.43 16.07
CA ALA A 250 13.52 -9.37 15.52
C ALA A 250 13.53 -10.69 16.31
N LEU A 251 12.36 -11.26 16.49
CA LEU A 251 12.12 -12.57 17.10
C LEU A 251 11.41 -13.46 16.07
N GLN A 252 11.95 -14.63 15.79
CA GLN A 252 11.39 -15.56 14.81
C GLN A 252 11.18 -16.94 15.42
N PHE A 253 9.95 -17.44 15.36
CA PHE A 253 9.59 -18.82 15.69
C PHE A 253 9.60 -19.69 14.44
N ALA A 254 10.19 -20.88 14.57
CA ALA A 254 10.10 -21.95 13.57
C ALA A 254 8.99 -22.93 13.99
N LEU A 255 7.90 -22.94 13.23
CA LEU A 255 6.72 -23.76 13.50
C LEU A 255 6.68 -24.91 12.51
N ASP A 256 6.40 -26.13 13.00
CA ASP A 256 6.41 -27.34 12.19
C ASP A 256 5.21 -28.24 12.55
N ASP A 257 4.83 -29.10 11.61
CA ASP A 257 3.71 -30.05 11.79
C ASP A 257 2.41 -29.37 12.29
N LEU A 258 2.11 -28.21 11.74
CA LEU A 258 0.89 -27.45 12.04
C LEU A 258 -0.32 -28.13 11.38
N PRO A 259 -1.39 -28.44 12.13
CA PRO A 259 -2.60 -29.08 11.61
C PRO A 259 -3.39 -28.13 10.69
N SER A 260 -4.35 -28.70 9.94
CA SER A 260 -5.35 -27.92 9.21
C SER A 260 -6.07 -26.93 10.14
N GLY A 261 -6.40 -25.74 9.64
CA GLY A 261 -6.99 -24.65 10.44
C GLY A 261 -5.98 -23.76 11.18
N SER A 262 -4.69 -24.13 11.23
CA SER A 262 -3.67 -23.32 11.92
C SER A 262 -3.51 -21.91 11.33
N TRP A 263 -3.72 -21.73 10.04
CA TRP A 263 -3.60 -20.40 9.42
C TRP A 263 -4.76 -19.46 9.78
N GLU A 264 -5.97 -20.01 9.95
CA GLU A 264 -7.10 -19.25 10.49
C GLU A 264 -6.89 -18.91 11.98
N ALA A 265 -6.37 -19.86 12.76
CA ALA A 265 -5.98 -19.63 14.15
C ALA A 265 -4.86 -18.58 14.26
N ALA A 266 -3.92 -18.58 13.32
CA ALA A 266 -2.84 -17.59 13.25
C ALA A 266 -3.35 -16.16 12.98
N GLU A 267 -4.43 -15.98 12.22
CA GLU A 267 -5.06 -14.65 12.05
C GLU A 267 -5.56 -14.07 13.38
N LEU A 268 -6.11 -14.92 14.27
CA LEU A 268 -6.48 -14.51 15.63
C LEU A 268 -5.23 -14.15 16.46
N LEU A 269 -4.21 -15.00 16.41
CA LEU A 269 -2.94 -14.76 17.13
C LEU A 269 -2.29 -13.44 16.69
N GLU A 270 -2.25 -13.15 15.40
CA GLU A 270 -1.77 -11.87 14.86
C GLU A 270 -2.54 -10.68 15.45
N ALA A 271 -3.87 -10.76 15.44
CA ALA A 271 -4.71 -9.69 15.95
C ALA A 271 -4.49 -9.44 17.46
N LEU A 272 -4.20 -10.49 18.21
CA LEU A 272 -3.90 -10.41 19.64
C LEU A 272 -2.48 -9.89 19.91
N LEU A 273 -1.47 -10.40 19.20
CA LEU A 273 -0.06 -9.98 19.32
C LEU A 273 0.14 -8.49 18.99
N LEU A 274 -0.57 -7.99 17.98
CA LEU A 274 -0.50 -6.59 17.54
C LEU A 274 -1.55 -5.70 18.22
N GLY A 275 -2.23 -6.21 19.24
CA GLY A 275 -3.28 -5.51 19.99
C GLY A 275 -2.75 -4.27 20.73
N GLU A 276 -3.02 -3.04 20.24
CA GLU A 276 -2.60 -1.74 20.79
C GLU A 276 -3.49 -1.21 21.96
N HIS A 277 -4.12 -2.10 22.69
CA HIS A 277 -4.96 -1.77 23.85
C HIS A 277 -4.14 -1.81 25.14
N PRO A 278 -4.60 -1.17 26.24
CA PRO A 278 -3.96 -1.30 27.55
C PRO A 278 -3.84 -2.78 27.95
N GLY A 279 -2.64 -3.22 28.34
CA GLY A 279 -2.32 -4.63 28.60
C GLY A 279 -2.08 -5.50 27.36
N GLY A 280 -2.18 -4.93 26.14
CA GLY A 280 -1.67 -5.58 24.92
C GLY A 280 -0.14 -5.58 24.86
N LEU A 281 0.44 -6.51 24.13
CA LEU A 281 1.90 -6.62 24.03
C LEU A 281 2.57 -5.32 23.53
N PRO A 282 2.10 -4.65 22.44
CA PRO A 282 2.73 -3.42 21.98
C PRO A 282 2.67 -2.28 23.00
N ALA A 283 1.51 -2.11 23.65
CA ALA A 283 1.33 -1.06 24.66
C ALA A 283 2.24 -1.30 25.87
N SER A 284 2.34 -2.54 26.31
CA SER A 284 3.18 -2.93 27.44
C SER A 284 4.67 -2.72 27.15
N LEU A 285 5.13 -3.11 25.96
CA LEU A 285 6.52 -2.91 25.52
C LEU A 285 6.85 -1.42 25.37
N ARG A 286 5.91 -0.62 24.87
CA ARG A 286 6.10 0.84 24.74
C ARG A 286 6.20 1.51 26.11
N GLN A 287 5.31 1.14 27.03
CA GLN A 287 5.34 1.65 28.40
C GLN A 287 6.66 1.32 29.12
N ALA A 288 7.22 0.15 28.85
CA ALA A 288 8.51 -0.30 29.37
C ALA A 288 9.72 0.26 28.59
N GLY A 289 9.51 1.08 27.58
CA GLY A 289 10.59 1.59 26.72
C GLY A 289 11.32 0.52 25.90
N GLN A 290 10.76 -0.70 25.80
CA GLN A 290 11.38 -1.81 25.07
C GLN A 290 11.13 -1.73 23.57
N ALA A 291 9.99 -1.24 23.13
CA ALA A 291 9.66 -1.10 21.72
C ALA A 291 8.83 0.17 21.47
N GLU A 292 9.08 0.82 20.35
CA GLU A 292 8.22 1.89 19.84
C GLU A 292 7.09 1.30 18.99
N ARG A 293 7.40 0.34 18.13
CA ARG A 293 6.46 -0.34 17.23
C ARG A 293 6.78 -1.81 17.07
N LEU A 294 5.73 -2.58 16.85
CA LEU A 294 5.79 -3.99 16.47
C LEU A 294 5.21 -4.18 15.08
N HIS A 295 5.83 -5.06 14.31
CA HIS A 295 5.32 -5.57 13.06
C HIS A 295 5.40 -7.09 13.08
N LEU A 296 4.40 -7.77 12.54
CA LEU A 296 4.40 -9.22 12.44
C LEU A 296 4.45 -9.62 10.97
N ALA A 297 5.33 -10.55 10.65
CA ALA A 297 5.51 -11.09 9.32
C ALA A 297 5.51 -12.62 9.34
N TRP A 298 5.11 -13.20 8.22
CA TRP A 298 5.28 -14.63 7.93
C TRP A 298 6.23 -14.78 6.74
N PRO A 299 7.54 -14.78 6.95
CA PRO A 299 8.50 -14.97 5.87
C PRO A 299 8.33 -16.29 5.11
N TYR A 300 7.71 -17.26 5.76
CA TYR A 300 7.47 -18.58 5.17
C TYR A 300 6.19 -19.21 5.71
N ARG A 301 5.38 -19.78 4.82
CA ARG A 301 4.18 -20.58 5.14
C ARG A 301 3.96 -21.62 4.07
N GLN A 302 4.12 -22.90 4.42
CA GLN A 302 3.84 -24.01 3.50
C GLN A 302 3.68 -25.33 4.24
N ALA A 303 2.78 -26.19 3.79
CA ALA A 303 2.68 -27.61 4.14
C ALA A 303 2.77 -27.88 5.66
N GLY A 304 2.05 -27.11 6.45
CA GLY A 304 2.08 -27.22 7.91
C GLY A 304 3.32 -26.63 8.58
N GLN A 305 4.16 -25.92 7.85
CA GLN A 305 5.32 -25.21 8.38
C GLN A 305 5.14 -23.69 8.29
N GLY A 306 5.70 -22.95 9.25
CA GLY A 306 5.70 -21.50 9.25
C GLY A 306 6.90 -20.88 9.97
N LEU A 307 7.34 -19.74 9.48
CA LEU A 307 8.23 -18.84 10.23
C LEU A 307 7.39 -17.63 10.64
N LEU A 308 7.12 -17.50 11.95
CA LEU A 308 6.44 -16.36 12.52
C LEU A 308 7.48 -15.39 13.04
N ARG A 309 7.52 -14.18 12.51
CA ARG A 309 8.49 -13.16 12.88
C ARG A 309 7.83 -11.93 13.48
N LEU A 310 8.28 -11.54 14.67
CA LEU A 310 7.97 -10.28 15.29
C LEU A 310 9.14 -9.32 15.07
N GLU A 311 8.95 -8.28 14.30
CA GLU A 311 9.92 -7.23 14.01
C GLU A 311 9.64 -6.04 14.91
N VAL A 312 10.69 -5.50 15.53
CA VAL A 312 10.58 -4.51 16.58
C VAL A 312 11.40 -3.27 16.21
N VAL A 313 10.77 -2.12 16.21
CA VAL A 313 11.48 -0.84 16.28
C VAL A 313 11.83 -0.64 17.76
N PRO A 314 13.13 -0.66 18.12
CA PRO A 314 13.56 -0.63 19.52
C PRO A 314 13.20 0.69 20.19
N GLY A 315 12.75 0.62 21.42
CA GLY A 315 12.64 1.77 22.30
C GLY A 315 13.98 2.09 23.02
N PRO A 316 14.03 3.16 23.83
CA PRO A 316 15.27 3.61 24.49
C PRO A 316 15.80 2.63 25.54
N GLN A 317 14.99 1.71 26.04
CA GLN A 317 15.36 0.67 27.02
C GLN A 317 15.39 -0.74 26.39
N ALA A 318 15.37 -0.83 25.06
CA ALA A 318 15.28 -2.10 24.35
C ALA A 318 16.46 -3.02 24.64
N THR A 319 16.17 -4.23 25.08
CA THR A 319 17.14 -5.31 25.23
C THR A 319 16.57 -6.62 24.69
N PRO A 320 17.41 -7.51 24.11
CA PRO A 320 16.99 -8.86 23.72
C PRO A 320 16.30 -9.62 24.84
N ALA A 321 16.86 -9.61 26.04
CA ALA A 321 16.32 -10.29 27.22
C ALA A 321 14.96 -9.72 27.67
N GLY A 322 14.86 -8.38 27.77
CA GLY A 322 13.61 -7.70 28.16
C GLY A 322 12.47 -7.97 27.18
N LEU A 323 12.76 -7.92 25.88
CA LEU A 323 11.77 -8.22 24.84
C LEU A 323 11.30 -9.68 24.90
N THR A 324 12.24 -10.63 25.04
CA THR A 324 11.95 -12.06 25.15
C THR A 324 11.10 -12.36 26.39
N ALA A 325 11.50 -11.83 27.55
CA ALA A 325 10.77 -11.99 28.81
C ALA A 325 9.33 -11.45 28.71
N ALA A 326 9.15 -10.24 28.18
CA ALA A 326 7.84 -9.65 27.99
C ALA A 326 6.94 -10.49 27.07
N LEU A 327 7.49 -10.97 25.94
CA LEU A 327 6.75 -11.82 25.01
C LEU A 327 6.28 -13.11 25.66
N PHE A 328 7.16 -13.83 26.37
CA PHE A 328 6.78 -15.10 27.02
C PHE A 328 5.86 -14.91 28.22
N THR A 329 6.00 -13.82 28.98
CA THR A 329 5.05 -13.45 30.04
C THR A 329 3.66 -13.24 29.43
N TRP A 330 3.58 -12.50 28.32
CA TRP A 330 2.32 -12.25 27.62
C TRP A 330 1.72 -13.55 27.03
N LEU A 331 2.53 -14.40 26.38
CA LEU A 331 2.09 -15.68 25.83
C LEU A 331 1.60 -16.64 26.94
N THR A 332 2.22 -16.61 28.11
CA THR A 332 1.80 -17.41 29.28
C THR A 332 0.42 -16.95 29.78
N ALA A 333 0.21 -15.65 29.88
CA ALA A 333 -1.11 -15.12 30.24
C ALA A 333 -2.18 -15.46 29.18
N LEU A 334 -1.84 -15.34 27.88
CA LEU A 334 -2.74 -15.68 26.77
C LEU A 334 -3.23 -17.12 26.83
N ARG A 335 -2.35 -18.07 27.17
CA ARG A 335 -2.69 -19.50 27.29
C ARG A 335 -3.72 -19.83 28.38
N GLN A 336 -3.88 -18.94 29.36
CA GLN A 336 -4.86 -19.12 30.45
C GLN A 336 -6.28 -18.64 30.08
N ILE A 337 -6.42 -17.93 28.94
CA ILE A 337 -7.71 -17.34 28.56
C ILE A 337 -8.45 -18.30 27.63
N PRO A 338 -9.73 -18.60 27.91
CA PRO A 338 -10.56 -19.43 27.06
C PRO A 338 -10.65 -18.86 25.64
N LEU A 339 -10.51 -19.72 24.61
CA LEU A 339 -10.57 -19.32 23.21
C LEU A 339 -11.85 -18.53 22.87
N ALA A 340 -13.00 -18.96 23.39
CA ALA A 340 -14.29 -18.28 23.19
C ALA A 340 -14.27 -16.80 23.67
N THR A 341 -13.47 -16.48 24.68
CA THR A 341 -13.28 -15.10 25.15
C THR A 341 -12.36 -14.33 24.20
N LEU A 342 -11.31 -14.95 23.67
CA LEU A 342 -10.38 -14.35 22.73
C LEU A 342 -11.02 -14.05 21.35
N GLU A 343 -11.97 -14.87 20.93
CA GLU A 343 -12.73 -14.70 19.69
C GLU A 343 -13.68 -13.50 19.72
N GLN A 344 -14.03 -12.99 20.93
CA GLN A 344 -14.97 -11.88 21.05
C GLN A 344 -14.51 -10.65 20.29
N GLY A 345 -15.36 -10.18 19.39
CA GLY A 345 -15.09 -9.04 18.52
C GLY A 345 -14.09 -9.30 17.38
N HIS A 346 -13.33 -10.42 17.38
CA HIS A 346 -12.36 -10.72 16.30
C HIS A 346 -13.08 -10.88 14.97
N ALA A 347 -14.11 -11.70 14.90
CA ALA A 347 -14.87 -11.92 13.67
C ALA A 347 -15.48 -10.63 13.10
N ALA A 348 -16.06 -9.78 13.96
CA ALA A 348 -16.62 -8.51 13.54
C ALA A 348 -15.55 -7.58 12.95
N ARG A 349 -14.36 -7.52 13.57
CA ARG A 349 -13.20 -6.78 13.05
C ARG A 349 -12.75 -7.32 11.69
N LEU A 350 -12.57 -8.64 11.60
CA LEU A 350 -12.11 -9.30 10.39
C LEU A 350 -13.09 -9.14 9.23
N GLN A 351 -14.39 -9.34 9.48
CA GLN A 351 -15.45 -9.12 8.49
C GLN A 351 -15.47 -7.66 8.02
N ARG A 352 -15.31 -6.69 8.93
CA ARG A 352 -15.24 -5.27 8.58
C ARG A 352 -14.01 -4.96 7.75
N GLN A 353 -12.84 -5.45 8.14
CA GLN A 353 -11.61 -5.28 7.39
C GLN A 353 -11.74 -5.82 5.96
N TRP A 354 -12.29 -7.03 5.80
CA TRP A 354 -12.49 -7.61 4.48
C TRP A 354 -13.53 -6.84 3.65
N ALA A 355 -14.62 -6.41 4.28
CA ALA A 355 -15.65 -5.62 3.61
C ALA A 355 -15.16 -4.24 3.14
N THR A 356 -14.06 -3.72 3.68
CA THR A 356 -13.49 -2.42 3.30
C THR A 356 -12.27 -2.53 2.36
N LEU A 357 -11.81 -3.77 2.04
CA LEU A 357 -10.69 -3.94 1.12
C LEU A 357 -11.04 -3.47 -0.29
N PRO A 358 -10.17 -2.70 -0.96
CA PRO A 358 -10.24 -2.50 -2.40
C PRO A 358 -10.12 -3.82 -3.16
N ALA A 359 -10.53 -3.86 -4.42
CA ALA A 359 -10.59 -5.08 -5.24
C ALA A 359 -9.25 -5.83 -5.29
N LEU A 360 -8.13 -5.12 -5.45
CA LEU A 360 -6.81 -5.75 -5.58
C LEU A 360 -6.30 -6.39 -4.28
N PRO A 361 -6.27 -5.71 -3.12
CA PRO A 361 -5.97 -6.35 -1.84
C PRO A 361 -6.94 -7.50 -1.51
N LEU A 362 -8.21 -7.38 -1.91
CA LEU A 362 -9.23 -8.40 -1.66
C LEU A 362 -8.92 -9.71 -2.40
N VAL A 363 -8.64 -9.68 -3.71
CA VAL A 363 -8.28 -10.90 -4.47
C VAL A 363 -6.99 -11.53 -3.97
N ARG A 364 -6.03 -10.73 -3.53
CA ARG A 364 -4.76 -11.22 -2.95
C ARG A 364 -5.00 -11.95 -1.63
N ARG A 365 -5.76 -11.35 -0.71
CA ARG A 365 -6.06 -11.96 0.58
C ARG A 365 -6.93 -13.21 0.44
N LEU A 366 -7.91 -13.17 -0.44
CA LEU A 366 -8.74 -14.33 -0.77
C LEU A 366 -7.91 -15.46 -1.39
N GLY A 367 -7.04 -15.13 -2.35
CA GLY A 367 -6.13 -16.09 -2.97
C GLY A 367 -5.16 -16.72 -1.98
N GLU A 368 -4.63 -15.96 -1.02
CA GLU A 368 -3.75 -16.49 0.03
C GLU A 368 -4.51 -17.44 0.96
N ARG A 369 -5.68 -17.05 1.46
CA ARG A 369 -6.51 -17.87 2.34
C ARG A 369 -6.89 -19.20 1.69
N LEU A 370 -7.39 -19.16 0.44
CA LEU A 370 -7.78 -20.35 -0.31
C LEU A 370 -6.60 -21.26 -0.69
N TRP A 371 -5.39 -20.71 -0.77
CA TRP A 371 -4.19 -21.48 -1.05
C TRP A 371 -3.67 -22.21 0.17
N LEU A 372 -3.72 -21.56 1.33
CA LEU A 372 -3.26 -22.13 2.61
C LEU A 372 -4.26 -23.12 3.18
N ASP A 373 -5.54 -22.89 2.96
CA ASP A 373 -6.64 -23.77 3.38
C ASP A 373 -7.61 -23.98 2.22
N ARG A 374 -7.34 -25.00 1.42
CA ARG A 374 -8.11 -25.31 0.20
C ARG A 374 -9.56 -25.72 0.48
N ASP A 375 -9.83 -26.27 1.65
CA ASP A 375 -11.17 -26.69 2.10
C ASP A 375 -11.84 -25.61 2.96
N GLY A 376 -11.09 -24.58 3.35
CA GLY A 376 -11.54 -23.49 4.18
C GLY A 376 -12.59 -22.61 3.54
N LEU A 377 -13.25 -21.82 4.38
CA LEU A 377 -14.25 -20.85 3.94
C LEU A 377 -13.60 -19.66 3.27
N ALA A 378 -14.13 -19.26 2.12
CA ALA A 378 -13.60 -18.15 1.34
C ALA A 378 -13.72 -16.79 2.06
N TRP A 379 -14.75 -16.61 2.89
CA TRP A 379 -15.04 -15.37 3.62
C TRP A 379 -15.00 -15.57 5.14
N PRO A 380 -14.53 -14.59 5.93
CA PRO A 380 -14.47 -14.69 7.38
C PRO A 380 -15.83 -15.00 8.01
N GLN A 381 -15.88 -15.99 8.85
CA GLN A 381 -17.10 -16.42 9.55
C GLN A 381 -17.19 -15.75 10.93
N PRO A 382 -18.39 -15.75 11.57
CA PRO A 382 -18.60 -15.21 12.92
C PRO A 382 -17.82 -15.92 14.03
N LYS A 383 -17.32 -17.13 13.78
CA LYS A 383 -16.46 -17.90 14.68
C LYS A 383 -15.38 -18.59 13.90
N LEU A 384 -14.29 -18.94 14.56
CA LEU A 384 -13.26 -19.81 13.99
C LEU A 384 -13.90 -21.15 13.57
N SER A 385 -13.40 -21.73 12.48
CA SER A 385 -13.76 -23.08 12.06
C SER A 385 -13.42 -24.10 13.15
N VAL A 386 -14.09 -25.26 13.14
CA VAL A 386 -13.79 -26.35 14.07
C VAL A 386 -12.31 -26.77 13.96
N ALA A 387 -11.77 -26.79 12.73
CA ALA A 387 -10.36 -27.09 12.50
C ALA A 387 -9.44 -26.04 13.16
N ALA A 388 -9.75 -24.74 13.04
CA ALA A 388 -8.97 -23.67 13.64
C ALA A 388 -9.06 -23.68 15.18
N GLN A 389 -10.23 -23.99 15.75
CA GLN A 389 -10.40 -24.15 17.20
C GLN A 389 -9.54 -25.33 17.73
N ALA A 390 -9.48 -26.45 17.00
CA ALA A 390 -8.62 -27.60 17.35
C ALA A 390 -7.12 -27.29 17.15
N ALA A 391 -6.76 -26.48 16.17
CA ALA A 391 -5.38 -26.09 15.88
C ALA A 391 -4.83 -25.05 16.88
N TRP A 392 -5.68 -24.23 17.49
CA TRP A 392 -5.26 -23.14 18.39
C TRP A 392 -4.29 -23.58 19.51
N PRO A 393 -4.61 -24.60 20.35
CA PRO A 393 -3.69 -25.02 21.40
C PRO A 393 -2.38 -25.56 20.84
N GLN A 394 -2.40 -26.23 19.69
CA GLN A 394 -1.20 -26.78 19.04
C GLN A 394 -0.30 -25.68 18.50
N LEU A 395 -0.87 -24.63 17.90
CA LEU A 395 -0.15 -23.44 17.48
C LEU A 395 0.53 -22.75 18.67
N LEU A 396 -0.20 -22.53 19.76
CA LEU A 396 0.35 -21.88 20.95
C LEU A 396 1.45 -22.75 21.62
N ALA A 397 1.33 -24.08 21.60
CA ALA A 397 2.31 -24.98 22.16
C ALA A 397 3.68 -24.88 21.48
N GLN A 398 3.73 -24.42 20.23
CA GLN A 398 5.00 -24.25 19.50
C GLN A 398 5.68 -22.88 19.73
N LEU A 399 5.01 -21.92 20.40
CA LEU A 399 5.61 -20.63 20.71
C LEU A 399 6.42 -20.72 22.02
N VAL A 400 7.52 -21.44 21.98
CA VAL A 400 8.39 -21.74 23.11
C VAL A 400 9.83 -21.30 22.83
N PRO A 401 10.66 -21.08 23.89
CA PRO A 401 12.03 -20.60 23.71
C PRO A 401 12.88 -21.49 22.80
N GLU A 402 12.67 -22.81 22.84
CA GLU A 402 13.43 -23.78 22.04
C GLU A 402 13.19 -23.62 20.52
N ARG A 403 12.13 -22.91 20.12
CA ARG A 403 11.79 -22.62 18.72
C ARG A 403 12.03 -21.16 18.33
N LEU A 404 12.63 -20.37 19.26
CA LEU A 404 12.86 -18.95 19.08
C LEU A 404 14.29 -18.67 18.60
N ARG A 405 14.42 -17.82 17.57
CA ARG A 405 15.65 -17.17 17.16
C ARG A 405 15.50 -15.66 17.22
N GLY A 406 16.52 -14.99 17.73
CA GLY A 406 16.56 -13.54 17.80
C GLY A 406 17.64 -12.93 16.90
N PHE A 407 17.36 -11.71 16.43
CA PHE A 407 18.35 -10.85 15.78
C PHE A 407 18.34 -9.48 16.42
N ALA A 408 19.53 -8.96 16.74
CA ALA A 408 19.71 -7.62 17.29
C ALA A 408 20.83 -6.88 16.55
N ALA A 409 20.56 -5.69 16.07
CA ALA A 409 21.56 -4.85 15.42
C ALA A 409 21.52 -3.42 15.96
N GLY A 410 22.69 -2.75 15.98
CA GLY A 410 22.80 -1.32 16.31
C GLY A 410 22.37 -0.96 17.73
N LEU A 411 22.25 -1.92 18.64
CA LEU A 411 21.95 -1.68 20.04
C LEU A 411 23.26 -1.52 20.83
N PRO A 412 23.27 -0.67 21.89
CA PRO A 412 24.42 -0.56 22.78
C PRO A 412 24.69 -1.91 23.45
N ALA A 413 25.98 -2.28 23.57
CA ALA A 413 26.39 -3.47 24.27
C ALA A 413 25.95 -3.35 25.74
N GLU A 414 25.20 -4.35 26.20
CA GLU A 414 24.77 -4.64 27.55
C GLU A 414 24.37 -3.45 28.44
N ARG A 415 23.05 -3.24 28.51
CA ARG A 415 22.43 -2.84 29.79
C ARG A 415 21.69 -4.06 30.33
N VAL A 416 22.34 -4.83 31.15
CA VAL A 416 21.68 -5.84 31.97
C VAL A 416 20.91 -5.07 33.05
N THR A 417 19.64 -4.81 32.79
CA THR A 417 18.70 -4.49 33.83
C THR A 417 17.66 -5.62 33.86
N ASP A 418 17.68 -6.39 34.91
CA ASP A 418 16.66 -7.40 35.24
C ASP A 418 15.29 -6.76 35.55
N ALA A 419 14.87 -5.84 34.74
CA ALA A 419 13.52 -5.28 34.83
C ALA A 419 12.56 -6.25 34.16
N ALA A 420 12.06 -7.22 34.93
CA ALA A 420 10.88 -7.96 34.56
C ALA A 420 9.78 -6.97 34.16
N VAL A 421 9.41 -6.97 32.90
CA VAL A 421 8.28 -6.17 32.41
C VAL A 421 6.99 -6.84 32.91
N ALA A 422 6.68 -6.61 34.16
CA ALA A 422 5.42 -7.03 34.78
C ALA A 422 4.31 -6.08 34.30
N SER A 423 3.84 -6.28 33.07
CA SER A 423 2.60 -5.61 32.63
C SER A 423 1.46 -6.63 32.66
N PRO A 424 0.35 -6.32 33.34
CA PRO A 424 -0.79 -7.21 33.38
C PRO A 424 -1.34 -7.36 31.94
N PHE A 425 -1.49 -8.61 31.50
CA PHE A 425 -2.17 -8.89 30.24
C PHE A 425 -3.62 -8.38 30.31
N GLY A 426 -4.02 -7.63 29.32
CA GLY A 426 -5.38 -7.13 29.15
C GLY A 426 -6.00 -7.61 27.85
N LEU A 427 -7.28 -7.93 27.87
CA LEU A 427 -8.03 -8.21 26.64
C LEU A 427 -8.38 -6.90 25.92
N PRO A 428 -8.46 -6.92 24.57
CA PRO A 428 -8.89 -5.76 23.84
C PRO A 428 -10.32 -5.37 24.27
N PRO A 429 -10.55 -4.09 24.61
CA PRO A 429 -11.91 -3.61 24.88
C PRO A 429 -12.76 -3.76 23.60
N ALA A 430 -14.07 -3.89 23.79
CA ALA A 430 -14.99 -3.89 22.67
C ALA A 430 -14.83 -2.58 21.86
N ASN A 431 -14.64 -2.71 20.54
CA ASN A 431 -14.55 -1.53 19.69
C ASN A 431 -15.95 -0.92 19.49
N PRO A 432 -16.23 0.29 20.02
CA PRO A 432 -17.56 0.89 19.95
C PRO A 432 -18.00 1.23 18.51
N LEU A 433 -17.07 1.36 17.58
CA LEU A 433 -17.34 1.65 16.16
C LEU A 433 -17.82 0.42 15.37
N LEU A 434 -17.68 -0.78 15.92
CA LEU A 434 -18.20 -2.02 15.32
C LEU A 434 -19.69 -2.25 15.69
N ALA A 435 -20.18 -1.60 16.73
CA ALA A 435 -21.60 -1.59 17.07
C ALA A 435 -22.39 -0.75 16.05
N GLN A 436 -23.68 -1.05 15.92
CA GLN A 436 -24.56 -0.17 15.14
C GLN A 436 -24.69 1.18 15.88
N PRO A 437 -24.56 2.31 15.16
CA PRO A 437 -24.84 3.60 15.79
C PRO A 437 -26.30 3.61 16.29
N PRO A 438 -26.57 4.13 17.49
CA PRO A 438 -27.92 4.29 17.96
C PRO A 438 -28.72 5.21 17.03
N ASP A 439 -30.02 4.94 16.85
CA ASP A 439 -30.92 5.87 16.18
C ASP A 439 -30.95 7.19 16.96
N ARG A 440 -30.30 8.20 16.39
CA ARG A 440 -30.27 9.54 17.00
C ARG A 440 -31.26 10.44 16.27
N PRO A 441 -32.03 11.28 16.99
CA PRO A 441 -32.90 12.27 16.35
C PRO A 441 -32.05 13.24 15.53
N VAL A 442 -32.49 13.52 14.31
CA VAL A 442 -31.80 14.45 13.39
C VAL A 442 -32.05 15.88 13.85
N PRO A 443 -31.04 16.69 14.15
CA PRO A 443 -31.21 18.12 14.40
C PRO A 443 -31.81 18.81 13.16
N GLY A 444 -32.58 19.87 13.35
CA GLY A 444 -33.27 20.57 12.29
C GLY A 444 -32.38 21.26 11.24
N THR A 445 -31.06 21.43 11.52
CA THR A 445 -30.09 22.03 10.60
C THR A 445 -28.84 21.15 10.54
N GLN A 446 -28.34 20.89 9.30
CA GLN A 446 -27.10 20.16 9.06
C GLN A 446 -25.90 21.10 9.25
N PRO A 447 -25.10 20.98 10.34
CA PRO A 447 -23.96 21.89 10.56
C PRO A 447 -22.78 21.59 9.64
N TRP A 448 -22.72 20.39 9.07
CA TRP A 448 -21.63 19.90 8.25
C TRP A 448 -21.95 20.04 6.77
N PRO A 449 -21.08 20.65 5.95
CA PRO A 449 -21.25 20.65 4.50
C PRO A 449 -21.14 19.23 3.95
N VAL A 450 -22.10 18.85 3.11
CA VAL A 450 -22.12 17.54 2.44
C VAL A 450 -22.19 17.74 0.94
N SER A 451 -21.27 17.12 0.21
CA SER A 451 -21.30 17.09 -1.25
C SER A 451 -22.07 15.84 -1.73
N LEU A 452 -23.02 16.07 -2.63
CA LEU A 452 -23.79 15.02 -3.32
C LEU A 452 -23.21 14.66 -4.70
N VAL A 453 -22.07 15.25 -5.08
CA VAL A 453 -21.41 14.98 -6.37
C VAL A 453 -20.94 13.52 -6.48
N LEU A 454 -20.51 12.94 -5.36
CA LEU A 454 -20.20 11.53 -5.28
C LEU A 454 -21.43 10.71 -4.87
N ALA A 455 -21.76 9.69 -5.65
CA ALA A 455 -22.83 8.78 -5.29
C ALA A 455 -22.60 8.18 -3.90
N PRO A 456 -23.65 8.09 -3.05
CA PRO A 456 -23.52 7.50 -1.73
C PRO A 456 -23.12 6.02 -1.81
N GLN A 457 -22.20 5.59 -0.93
CA GLN A 457 -21.82 4.19 -0.76
C GLN A 457 -21.64 3.89 0.73
N GLN A 458 -21.86 2.66 1.14
CA GLN A 458 -21.62 2.25 2.53
C GLN A 458 -20.13 2.06 2.80
N ARG A 459 -19.40 1.54 1.83
CA ARG A 459 -18.00 1.14 1.94
C ARG A 459 -17.06 2.35 1.99
N GLU A 460 -17.35 3.40 1.24
CA GLU A 460 -16.44 4.54 1.12
C GLU A 460 -17.14 5.89 1.21
N GLY A 461 -17.08 6.46 2.41
CA GLY A 461 -17.30 7.88 2.64
C GLY A 461 -15.97 8.59 2.92
N LEU A 462 -15.93 9.89 2.66
CA LEU A 462 -14.77 10.74 2.95
C LEU A 462 -15.24 11.97 3.74
N LEU A 463 -14.42 12.34 4.72
CA LEU A 463 -14.66 13.54 5.51
C LEU A 463 -13.34 14.27 5.72
N PHE A 464 -13.35 15.55 5.40
CA PHE A 464 -12.24 16.48 5.59
C PHE A 464 -12.64 17.50 6.63
N LEU A 465 -11.72 17.82 7.54
CA LEU A 465 -11.86 18.92 8.50
C LEU A 465 -10.48 19.58 8.65
N ARG A 466 -10.43 20.89 8.45
CA ARG A 466 -9.22 21.69 8.56
C ARG A 466 -9.43 22.88 9.46
N TRP A 467 -8.44 23.14 10.30
CA TRP A 467 -8.30 24.41 10.99
C TRP A 467 -7.34 25.31 10.26
N GLN A 468 -7.68 26.56 10.13
CA GLN A 468 -6.85 27.56 9.46
C GLN A 468 -6.70 28.81 10.33
N TRP A 469 -5.56 29.45 10.22
CA TRP A 469 -5.22 30.70 10.89
C TRP A 469 -4.93 31.77 9.85
N LEU A 470 -5.36 33.01 10.13
CA LEU A 470 -4.99 34.18 9.36
C LEU A 470 -3.64 34.76 9.88
N GLY A 471 -2.62 33.93 10.07
CA GLY A 471 -1.34 34.29 10.65
C GLY A 471 -0.45 33.04 10.81
N PRO A 472 0.60 33.10 11.62
CA PRO A 472 1.44 31.92 11.88
C PRO A 472 0.61 30.75 12.38
N VAL A 473 0.76 29.61 11.70
CA VAL A 473 0.08 28.37 12.10
C VAL A 473 0.88 27.71 13.22
N PRO A 474 0.28 27.46 14.40
CA PRO A 474 0.96 26.70 15.45
C PRO A 474 1.24 25.28 15.00
N ALA A 475 2.22 24.62 15.59
CA ALA A 475 2.50 23.21 15.34
C ALA A 475 1.27 22.37 15.65
N ALA A 476 0.90 21.47 14.73
CA ALA A 476 -0.20 20.55 14.98
C ALA A 476 0.14 19.61 16.13
N PRO A 477 -0.84 19.24 17.00
CA PRO A 477 -0.64 18.20 18.00
C PRO A 477 -0.16 16.90 17.36
N ASP A 478 0.70 16.17 18.07
CA ASP A 478 1.11 14.84 17.63
C ASP A 478 -0.10 13.89 17.56
N ILE A 479 -0.12 13.01 16.57
CA ILE A 479 -1.15 11.95 16.47
C ILE A 479 -1.19 11.06 17.71
N ALA A 480 -0.11 10.99 18.47
CA ALA A 480 -0.02 10.25 19.72
C ALA A 480 -1.07 10.68 20.78
N VAL A 481 -1.57 11.92 20.70
CA VAL A 481 -2.65 12.40 21.58
C VAL A 481 -3.97 11.61 21.38
N LEU A 482 -4.14 11.02 20.20
CA LEU A 482 -5.28 10.17 19.90
C LEU A 482 -5.14 8.74 20.46
N GLY A 483 -3.98 8.39 21.03
CA GLY A 483 -3.73 7.09 21.64
C GLY A 483 -4.06 5.91 20.72
N ALA A 484 -4.88 4.98 21.20
CA ALA A 484 -5.32 3.80 20.43
C ALA A 484 -6.44 4.09 19.42
N TRP A 485 -6.97 5.32 19.38
CA TRP A 485 -8.16 5.65 18.59
C TRP A 485 -8.00 5.46 17.07
N PRO A 486 -6.88 5.90 16.43
CA PRO A 486 -6.68 5.68 14.99
C PRO A 486 -6.76 4.19 14.61
N ARG A 487 -6.31 3.30 15.50
CA ARG A 487 -6.39 1.87 15.29
C ARG A 487 -7.81 1.33 15.44
N LEU A 488 -8.55 1.74 16.45
CA LEU A 488 -9.97 1.36 16.62
C LEU A 488 -10.79 1.83 15.40
N ALA A 489 -10.48 3.01 14.87
CA ALA A 489 -11.07 3.50 13.63
C ALA A 489 -10.73 2.59 12.44
N ALA A 490 -9.47 2.19 12.30
CA ALA A 490 -9.02 1.28 11.23
C ALA A 490 -9.68 -0.11 11.34
N GLU A 491 -9.85 -0.65 12.54
CA GLU A 491 -10.61 -1.89 12.80
C GLU A 491 -12.08 -1.79 12.36
N ALA A 492 -12.66 -0.58 12.46
CA ALA A 492 -14.01 -0.29 11.97
C ALA A 492 -14.07 0.07 10.48
N GLY A 493 -12.94 -0.04 9.77
CA GLY A 493 -12.84 0.26 8.35
C GLY A 493 -12.70 1.75 8.02
N VAL A 494 -12.28 2.58 8.99
CA VAL A 494 -12.03 4.02 8.80
C VAL A 494 -10.55 4.32 8.92
N ASN A 495 -9.94 4.80 7.83
CA ASN A 495 -8.58 5.34 7.83
C ASN A 495 -8.62 6.79 8.34
N LEU A 496 -8.01 7.03 9.50
CA LEU A 496 -7.87 8.33 10.11
C LEU A 496 -6.47 8.86 9.80
N ARG A 497 -6.39 10.03 9.16
CA ARG A 497 -5.14 10.74 8.91
C ARG A 497 -5.18 12.11 9.59
N TRP A 498 -4.13 12.41 10.30
CA TRP A 498 -3.88 13.71 10.91
C TRP A 498 -2.64 14.33 10.30
N SER A 499 -2.65 15.63 10.04
CA SER A 499 -1.50 16.31 9.44
C SER A 499 -0.22 16.18 10.27
N PRO A 500 0.94 16.08 9.61
CA PRO A 500 2.22 16.03 10.30
C PRO A 500 2.52 17.34 11.03
N PRO A 501 3.44 17.35 12.00
CA PRO A 501 3.93 18.55 12.65
C PRO A 501 4.42 19.58 11.62
N GLY A 502 4.03 20.85 11.78
CA GLY A 502 4.41 21.92 10.86
C GLY A 502 3.45 22.17 9.68
N ALA A 503 2.56 21.25 9.38
CA ALA A 503 1.50 21.42 8.37
C ALA A 503 0.26 22.10 8.95
N PRO A 504 -0.64 22.66 8.12
CA PRO A 504 -1.97 23.05 8.56
C PRO A 504 -2.70 21.89 9.24
N TRP A 505 -3.45 22.16 10.29
CA TRP A 505 -4.16 21.13 11.02
C TRP A 505 -5.30 20.58 10.17
N GLU A 506 -5.15 19.37 9.69
CA GLU A 506 -6.14 18.71 8.84
C GLU A 506 -6.38 17.28 9.31
N LEU A 507 -7.67 16.98 9.55
CA LEU A 507 -8.18 15.64 9.81
C LEU A 507 -8.85 15.13 8.53
N ARG A 508 -8.45 13.93 8.10
CA ARG A 508 -9.08 13.19 7.01
C ARG A 508 -9.57 11.85 7.53
N LEU A 509 -10.82 11.57 7.29
CA LEU A 509 -11.44 10.27 7.57
C LEU A 509 -11.92 9.69 6.24
N GLN A 510 -11.53 8.45 5.96
CA GLN A 510 -11.91 7.74 4.72
C GLN A 510 -12.22 6.29 5.04
N GLY A 511 -13.28 5.75 4.47
CA GLY A 511 -13.63 4.33 4.58
C GLY A 511 -15.09 4.12 4.93
N TRP A 512 -15.39 3.14 5.77
CA TRP A 512 -16.75 2.70 6.07
C TRP A 512 -17.66 3.86 6.51
N ALA A 513 -18.49 4.31 5.58
CA ALA A 513 -19.27 5.55 5.74
C ALA A 513 -20.14 5.59 7.00
N PRO A 514 -20.81 4.49 7.44
CA PRO A 514 -21.60 4.52 8.69
C PRO A 514 -20.77 4.74 9.96
N ALA A 515 -19.47 4.47 9.96
CA ALA A 515 -18.60 4.67 11.13
C ALA A 515 -17.96 6.07 11.18
N LEU A 516 -17.98 6.83 10.07
CA LEU A 516 -17.34 8.14 10.00
C LEU A 516 -17.88 9.15 11.03
N PRO A 517 -19.21 9.30 11.24
CA PRO A 517 -19.73 10.25 12.22
C PRO A 517 -19.23 9.99 13.65
N ALA A 518 -19.30 8.75 14.11
CA ALA A 518 -18.84 8.37 15.45
C ALA A 518 -17.30 8.49 15.58
N THR A 519 -16.57 8.21 14.50
CA THR A 519 -15.11 8.42 14.46
C THR A 519 -14.78 9.91 14.59
N LEU A 520 -15.48 10.78 13.85
CA LEU A 520 -15.30 12.23 13.94
C LEU A 520 -15.60 12.74 15.36
N GLU A 521 -16.76 12.40 15.91
CA GLU A 521 -17.19 12.84 17.25
C GLU A 521 -16.11 12.54 18.30
N ARG A 522 -15.64 11.31 18.32
CA ARG A 522 -14.60 10.89 19.29
C ARG A 522 -13.26 11.56 19.04
N THR A 523 -12.87 11.71 17.77
CA THR A 523 -11.61 12.40 17.42
C THR A 523 -11.65 13.86 17.86
N LEU A 524 -12.75 14.57 17.62
CA LEU A 524 -12.92 15.95 18.07
C LEU A 524 -12.84 16.06 19.59
N HIS A 525 -13.51 15.16 20.32
CA HIS A 525 -13.44 15.14 21.78
C HIS A 525 -12.00 14.97 22.31
N GLN A 526 -11.20 14.10 21.69
CA GLN A 526 -9.79 13.91 22.09
C GLN A 526 -8.90 15.09 21.71
N LEU A 527 -9.12 15.68 20.54
CA LEU A 527 -8.36 16.83 20.07
C LEU A 527 -8.63 18.09 20.90
N GLN A 528 -9.84 18.31 21.38
CA GLN A 528 -10.16 19.48 22.24
C GLN A 528 -9.21 19.62 23.42
N GLY A 529 -8.89 18.51 24.10
CA GLY A 529 -7.92 18.52 25.21
C GLY A 529 -6.48 18.81 24.79
N ALA A 530 -6.11 18.50 23.54
CA ALA A 530 -4.77 18.72 23.01
C ALA A 530 -4.59 20.13 22.41
N LEU A 531 -5.68 20.78 22.00
CA LEU A 531 -5.67 22.16 21.47
C LEU A 531 -5.28 23.18 22.54
N ASP A 532 -5.50 22.88 23.79
CA ASP A 532 -5.25 23.74 24.94
C ASP A 532 -3.86 23.56 25.56
N ALA A 533 -3.08 22.56 25.12
CA ALA A 533 -1.74 22.25 25.64
C ALA A 533 -0.72 22.07 24.51
N PRO A 534 0.13 23.05 24.22
CA PRO A 534 1.15 22.92 23.20
C PRO A 534 2.15 21.80 23.56
N GLN A 535 2.26 20.80 22.71
CA GLN A 535 3.20 19.69 22.84
C GLN A 535 4.42 19.90 21.95
N ALA A 536 5.59 19.42 22.42
CA ALA A 536 6.80 19.40 21.62
C ALA A 536 6.61 18.43 20.42
N PRO A 537 7.12 18.77 19.23
CA PRO A 537 6.99 17.93 18.05
C PRO A 537 7.74 16.60 18.28
N ALA A 538 7.04 15.48 18.08
CA ALA A 538 7.67 14.17 18.03
C ALA A 538 8.40 14.00 16.70
N THR A 539 9.63 13.52 16.76
CA THR A 539 10.43 13.17 15.57
C THR A 539 9.82 11.90 14.94
N ALA A 540 9.26 12.03 13.75
CA ALA A 540 8.84 10.87 12.98
C ALA A 540 10.09 10.03 12.60
N PRO A 541 10.02 8.69 12.67
CA PRO A 541 11.11 7.85 12.22
C PRO A 541 11.40 8.06 10.75
N PRO A 542 12.68 8.00 10.33
CA PRO A 542 13.06 8.18 8.93
C PRO A 542 12.40 7.13 8.03
N GLU A 543 11.93 7.56 6.87
CA GLU A 543 11.46 6.65 5.83
C GLU A 543 12.64 5.86 5.27
N PRO A 544 12.49 4.54 5.05
CA PRO A 544 13.58 3.72 4.54
C PRO A 544 13.95 4.02 3.08
N MET A 545 13.09 4.72 2.34
CA MET A 545 13.32 5.08 0.95
C MET A 545 13.33 6.62 0.81
N LEU A 546 14.45 7.17 0.36
CA LEU A 546 14.68 8.62 0.27
C LEU A 546 13.59 9.35 -0.52
N ILE A 547 13.18 8.82 -1.68
CA ILE A 547 12.13 9.48 -2.50
C ILE A 547 10.78 9.55 -1.76
N ARG A 548 10.47 8.59 -0.88
CA ARG A 548 9.26 8.63 -0.06
C ARG A 548 9.37 9.67 1.05
N GLN A 549 10.57 9.86 1.60
CA GLN A 549 10.85 10.95 2.54
C GLN A 549 10.58 12.30 1.88
N LEU A 550 11.11 12.54 0.66
CA LEU A 550 10.88 13.77 -0.08
C LEU A 550 9.38 14.00 -0.37
N LEU A 551 8.63 12.93 -0.70
CA LEU A 551 7.19 13.01 -0.92
C LEU A 551 6.40 13.44 0.34
N LYS A 552 6.85 13.04 1.52
CA LYS A 552 6.24 13.45 2.80
C LYS A 552 6.51 14.92 3.11
N VAL A 553 7.71 15.39 2.83
CA VAL A 553 8.16 16.76 3.16
C VAL A 553 7.60 17.80 2.17
N LEU A 554 7.35 17.45 0.91
CA LEU A 554 6.91 18.40 -0.12
C LEU A 554 5.67 19.21 0.29
N PRO A 555 4.57 18.63 0.86
CA PRO A 555 3.41 19.42 1.29
C PRO A 555 3.72 20.42 2.43
N GLU A 556 4.79 20.20 3.20
CA GLU A 556 5.21 21.08 4.28
C GLU A 556 5.99 22.28 3.77
N ARG A 557 6.76 22.11 2.66
CA ARG A 557 7.57 23.17 2.07
C ARG A 557 6.78 24.15 1.22
N LEU A 558 5.75 23.69 0.50
CA LEU A 558 4.97 24.53 -0.41
C LEU A 558 4.26 25.71 0.25
N PRO A 559 3.59 25.59 1.42
CA PRO A 559 2.94 26.73 2.07
C PRO A 559 3.90 27.85 2.46
N ALA A 560 5.15 27.51 2.82
CA ALA A 560 6.17 28.50 3.15
C ALA A 560 6.56 29.38 1.94
N LEU A 561 6.43 28.86 0.73
CA LEU A 561 6.71 29.56 -0.52
C LEU A 561 5.54 30.47 -0.97
N MET A 562 4.36 30.31 -0.36
CA MET A 562 3.14 31.07 -0.69
C MET A 562 2.44 31.53 0.60
N PRO A 563 3.06 32.39 1.41
CA PRO A 563 2.48 32.80 2.68
C PRO A 563 1.18 33.61 2.45
N ARG A 564 0.13 33.22 3.17
CA ARG A 564 -1.10 34.02 3.25
C ARG A 564 -0.97 35.01 4.41
N THR A 565 -1.23 36.28 4.16
CA THR A 565 -1.15 37.35 5.17
C THR A 565 -2.52 37.55 5.82
N GLY A 566 -2.52 37.77 7.13
CA GLY A 566 -3.72 38.04 7.91
C GLY A 566 -3.48 37.90 9.41
N SER A 567 -4.41 38.35 10.24
CA SER A 567 -4.38 38.17 11.69
C SER A 567 -5.77 37.68 12.14
N GLY A 568 -5.80 36.60 12.94
CA GLY A 568 -7.05 36.06 13.50
C GLY A 568 -6.84 34.73 14.20
N GLY A 569 -7.78 34.37 15.06
CA GLY A 569 -7.81 33.07 15.72
C GLY A 569 -8.13 31.92 14.76
N PRO A 570 -8.10 30.66 15.25
CA PRO A 570 -8.39 29.49 14.44
C PRO A 570 -9.84 29.53 13.94
N GLN A 571 -10.02 29.17 12.68
CA GLN A 571 -11.32 28.97 12.04
C GLN A 571 -11.33 27.58 11.40
N TRP A 572 -12.49 26.95 11.24
CA TRP A 572 -12.57 25.63 10.65
C TRP A 572 -13.38 25.60 9.35
N GLN A 573 -13.01 24.68 8.48
CA GLN A 573 -13.79 24.26 7.30
C GLN A 573 -13.87 22.74 7.28
N ALA A 574 -14.98 22.20 6.78
CA ALA A 574 -15.16 20.76 6.61
C ALA A 574 -15.95 20.45 5.35
N LEU A 575 -15.80 19.24 4.85
CA LEU A 575 -16.58 18.69 3.74
C LEU A 575 -16.73 17.19 3.91
N ALA A 576 -17.95 16.69 3.80
CA ALA A 576 -18.25 15.25 3.73
C ALA A 576 -18.71 14.88 2.31
N CYS A 577 -18.23 13.74 1.80
CA CYS A 577 -18.53 13.24 0.45
C CYS A 577 -18.93 11.76 0.48
N GLY A 578 -19.88 11.36 -0.37
CA GLY A 578 -20.22 9.95 -0.59
C GLY A 578 -20.96 9.27 0.55
N LEU A 579 -21.52 10.01 1.50
CA LEU A 579 -22.22 9.44 2.67
C LEU A 579 -23.64 9.00 2.31
N PRO A 580 -24.07 7.77 2.73
CA PRO A 580 -25.46 7.37 2.68
C PRO A 580 -26.33 8.21 3.65
N GLN A 581 -27.62 8.27 3.40
CA GLN A 581 -28.56 9.12 4.15
C GLN A 581 -28.48 8.90 5.69
N ALA A 582 -28.39 7.65 6.12
CA ALA A 582 -28.27 7.32 7.54
C ALA A 582 -26.97 7.90 8.17
N ALA A 583 -25.84 7.87 7.42
CA ALA A 583 -24.59 8.45 7.90
C ALA A 583 -24.64 10.00 7.89
N GLN A 584 -25.33 10.62 6.92
CA GLN A 584 -25.57 12.07 6.92
C GLN A 584 -26.41 12.49 8.13
N ALA A 585 -27.45 11.73 8.46
CA ALA A 585 -28.27 11.97 9.64
C ALA A 585 -27.46 11.84 10.95
N ALA A 586 -26.61 10.80 11.06
CA ALA A 586 -25.71 10.64 12.18
C ALA A 586 -24.67 11.78 12.27
N LEU A 587 -24.14 12.24 11.14
CA LEU A 587 -23.19 13.36 11.07
C LEU A 587 -23.84 14.67 11.55
N ALA A 588 -25.12 14.89 11.20
CA ALA A 588 -25.86 16.08 11.66
C ALA A 588 -25.95 16.18 13.19
N ALA A 589 -25.87 15.06 13.90
CA ALA A 589 -25.90 15.01 15.36
C ALA A 589 -24.53 15.26 16.01
N VAL A 590 -23.43 15.26 15.24
CA VAL A 590 -22.06 15.54 15.73
C VAL A 590 -21.89 17.03 15.93
N ALA A 591 -21.47 17.45 17.13
CA ALA A 591 -21.18 18.86 17.41
C ALA A 591 -19.97 19.33 16.61
N PRO A 592 -20.02 20.47 15.91
CA PRO A 592 -18.88 21.03 15.22
C PRO A 592 -17.83 21.58 16.20
N PRO A 593 -16.57 21.84 15.73
CA PRO A 593 -15.59 22.56 16.55
C PRO A 593 -16.14 23.90 17.08
N PRO A 594 -15.74 24.31 18.32
CA PRO A 594 -16.27 25.53 18.94
C PRO A 594 -15.79 26.84 18.26
N GLN A 595 -14.74 26.77 17.46
CA GLN A 595 -14.22 27.91 16.71
C GLN A 595 -15.19 28.33 15.59
N PRO A 596 -15.12 29.57 15.08
CA PRO A 596 -15.98 30.01 13.98
C PRO A 596 -15.66 29.25 12.68
N ARG A 597 -16.67 29.10 11.84
CA ARG A 597 -16.50 28.55 10.49
C ARG A 597 -15.79 29.55 9.60
N ALA A 598 -14.78 29.08 8.87
CA ALA A 598 -14.00 29.93 7.97
C ALA A 598 -14.78 30.28 6.70
N ALA A 599 -14.55 31.49 6.19
CA ALA A 599 -14.92 31.88 4.84
C ALA A 599 -14.03 31.17 3.79
N PRO A 600 -14.45 31.11 2.51
CA PRO A 600 -13.60 30.64 1.44
C PRO A 600 -12.29 31.44 1.35
N LEU A 601 -11.19 30.75 1.02
CA LEU A 601 -9.84 31.33 1.02
C LEU A 601 -9.55 32.26 -0.17
N GLY A 602 -10.38 32.22 -1.22
CA GLY A 602 -10.13 32.94 -2.48
C GLY A 602 -9.01 32.29 -3.32
N GLU A 603 -8.61 32.96 -4.39
CA GLU A 603 -7.55 32.49 -5.27
C GLU A 603 -6.19 32.48 -4.56
N PRO A 604 -5.39 31.40 -4.72
CA PRO A 604 -4.04 31.37 -4.16
C PRO A 604 -3.11 32.35 -4.85
N PRO A 605 -2.07 32.84 -4.17
CA PRO A 605 -1.02 33.61 -4.84
C PRO A 605 -0.36 32.75 -5.94
N ARG A 606 0.04 33.42 -7.04
CA ARG A 606 0.73 32.74 -8.13
C ARG A 606 2.11 32.30 -7.69
N PHE A 607 2.45 31.05 -7.99
CA PHE A 607 3.77 30.53 -7.75
C PHE A 607 4.78 31.13 -8.74
N SER A 608 5.96 31.50 -8.28
CA SER A 608 7.00 32.07 -9.11
C SER A 608 8.39 31.60 -8.69
N GLY A 609 9.33 31.59 -9.63
CA GLY A 609 10.72 31.26 -9.38
C GLY A 609 11.02 29.77 -9.40
N ARG A 610 12.30 29.48 -9.22
CA ARG A 610 12.86 28.12 -9.16
C ARG A 610 13.42 27.92 -7.77
N HIS A 611 12.81 27.02 -6.97
CA HIS A 611 13.15 26.76 -5.57
C HIS A 611 13.77 25.39 -5.42
N TRP A 612 14.85 25.30 -4.62
CA TRP A 612 15.52 24.06 -4.31
C TRP A 612 15.63 23.87 -2.78
N HIS A 613 15.03 22.83 -2.29
CA HIS A 613 15.12 22.46 -0.86
C HIS A 613 16.05 21.29 -0.69
N HIS A 614 17.11 21.50 0.11
CA HIS A 614 18.03 20.46 0.52
C HIS A 614 17.45 19.69 1.69
N GLU A 615 17.19 18.41 1.50
CA GLU A 615 16.73 17.49 2.54
C GLU A 615 17.85 16.52 2.89
N PRO A 616 18.53 16.69 4.04
CA PRO A 616 19.66 15.85 4.42
C PRO A 616 19.28 14.37 4.50
N SER A 617 20.15 13.50 3.99
CA SER A 617 19.97 12.06 4.08
C SER A 617 21.32 11.37 4.23
N ALA A 618 21.34 10.28 5.03
CA ALA A 618 22.49 9.40 5.14
C ALA A 618 22.55 8.35 4.01
N ASP A 619 21.55 8.32 3.13
CA ASP A 619 21.53 7.39 1.98
C ASP A 619 22.63 7.79 0.97
N ALA A 620 23.38 6.78 0.50
CA ALA A 620 24.39 6.97 -0.54
C ALA A 620 23.78 7.26 -1.92
N GLN A 621 22.50 6.98 -2.10
CA GLN A 621 21.77 7.24 -3.33
C GLN A 621 21.35 8.71 -3.41
N GLN A 622 21.11 9.17 -4.64
CA GLN A 622 20.58 10.51 -4.89
C GLN A 622 19.11 10.44 -5.29
N ALA A 623 18.31 11.37 -4.79
CA ALA A 623 16.92 11.48 -5.20
C ALA A 623 16.56 12.93 -5.53
N VAL A 624 15.71 13.07 -6.54
CA VAL A 624 15.11 14.34 -6.97
C VAL A 624 13.60 14.18 -7.04
N LEU A 625 12.90 15.05 -6.35
CA LEU A 625 11.47 15.23 -6.47
C LEU A 625 11.21 16.61 -7.04
N LEU A 626 10.76 16.67 -8.30
CA LEU A 626 10.45 17.91 -9.02
C LEU A 626 8.94 18.13 -9.05
N PHE A 627 8.47 19.26 -8.57
CA PHE A 627 7.10 19.72 -8.75
C PHE A 627 7.08 20.93 -9.69
N CYS A 628 6.24 20.85 -10.73
CA CYS A 628 6.00 21.91 -11.68
C CYS A 628 4.57 22.42 -11.49
N PRO A 629 4.35 23.54 -10.80
CA PRO A 629 3.02 24.07 -10.57
C PRO A 629 2.38 24.58 -11.87
N GLN A 630 1.08 24.36 -12.03
CA GLN A 630 0.30 24.99 -13.10
C GLN A 630 0.18 26.51 -12.86
N PRO A 631 0.01 27.33 -13.93
CA PRO A 631 0.13 28.77 -13.80
C PRO A 631 -1.02 29.45 -13.04
N ASP A 632 -2.20 28.85 -13.01
CA ASP A 632 -3.40 29.34 -12.33
C ASP A 632 -4.32 28.18 -11.95
N THR A 633 -5.45 28.49 -11.32
CA THR A 633 -6.41 27.49 -10.83
C THR A 633 -7.68 27.42 -11.68
N GLN A 634 -7.65 27.98 -12.90
CA GLN A 634 -8.80 27.94 -13.79
C GLN A 634 -9.12 26.53 -14.25
N PRO A 635 -10.40 26.15 -14.38
CA PRO A 635 -10.80 24.81 -14.82
C PRO A 635 -10.20 24.42 -16.18
N THR A 636 -10.05 25.35 -17.10
CA THR A 636 -9.44 25.13 -18.42
C THR A 636 -7.95 24.79 -18.32
N THR A 637 -7.22 25.53 -17.49
CA THR A 637 -5.80 25.26 -17.20
C THR A 637 -5.63 23.90 -16.52
N GLU A 638 -6.44 23.62 -15.48
CA GLU A 638 -6.41 22.34 -14.79
C GLU A 638 -6.69 21.17 -15.75
N ALA A 639 -7.71 21.30 -16.61
CA ALA A 639 -8.06 20.28 -17.60
C ALA A 639 -6.89 19.98 -18.56
N ALA A 640 -6.29 21.03 -19.14
CA ALA A 640 -5.16 20.90 -20.05
C ALA A 640 -3.93 20.27 -19.37
N TRP A 641 -3.61 20.68 -18.14
CA TRP A 641 -2.47 20.12 -17.39
C TRP A 641 -2.69 18.67 -16.97
N ARG A 642 -3.90 18.27 -16.60
CA ARG A 642 -4.21 16.86 -16.31
C ARG A 642 -4.03 15.97 -17.53
N LEU A 643 -4.49 16.41 -18.70
CA LEU A 643 -4.30 15.66 -19.95
C LEU A 643 -2.82 15.62 -20.36
N LEU A 644 -2.11 16.77 -20.26
CA LEU A 644 -0.68 16.85 -20.53
C LEU A 644 0.11 15.86 -19.68
N VAL A 645 -0.14 15.84 -18.37
CA VAL A 645 0.55 14.93 -17.45
C VAL A 645 0.25 13.47 -17.78
N ALA A 646 -1.00 13.12 -18.07
CA ALA A 646 -1.37 11.76 -18.49
C ALA A 646 -0.58 11.32 -19.74
N ARG A 647 -0.39 12.22 -20.71
CA ARG A 647 0.39 11.97 -21.92
C ARG A 647 1.91 11.86 -21.67
N LEU A 648 2.42 12.54 -20.66
CA LEU A 648 3.84 12.53 -20.32
C LEU A 648 4.29 11.30 -19.54
N GLN A 649 3.38 10.59 -18.86
CA GLN A 649 3.75 9.47 -17.97
C GLN A 649 4.56 8.38 -18.68
N ALA A 650 4.05 7.84 -19.78
CA ALA A 650 4.71 6.76 -20.50
C ALA A 650 6.03 7.19 -21.15
N PRO A 651 6.13 8.33 -21.85
CA PRO A 651 7.40 8.85 -22.35
C PRO A 651 8.46 9.10 -21.28
N LEU A 652 8.09 9.73 -20.16
CA LEU A 652 9.00 9.98 -19.05
C LEU A 652 9.51 8.68 -18.43
N PHE A 653 8.62 7.74 -18.15
CA PHE A 653 9.00 6.44 -17.61
C PHE A 653 9.95 5.69 -18.53
N ARG A 654 9.60 5.58 -19.83
CA ARG A 654 10.43 4.90 -20.83
C ARG A 654 11.81 5.52 -20.92
N ARG A 655 11.90 6.87 -21.06
CA ARG A 655 13.19 7.55 -21.25
C ARG A 655 14.07 7.50 -20.00
N LEU A 656 13.51 7.84 -18.84
CA LEU A 656 14.30 7.94 -17.61
C LEU A 656 14.65 6.57 -17.01
N ARG A 657 13.70 5.61 -17.04
CA ARG A 657 13.90 4.29 -16.43
C ARG A 657 14.49 3.27 -17.41
N THR A 658 13.95 3.18 -18.64
CA THR A 658 14.30 2.10 -19.56
C THR A 658 15.50 2.46 -20.43
N GLU A 659 15.51 3.65 -21.04
CA GLU A 659 16.56 4.06 -21.98
C GLU A 659 17.81 4.58 -21.26
N GLN A 660 17.64 5.49 -20.28
CA GLN A 660 18.75 6.09 -19.53
C GLN A 660 19.11 5.34 -18.25
N GLN A 661 18.28 4.41 -17.80
CA GLN A 661 18.50 3.57 -16.62
C GLN A 661 18.88 4.37 -15.37
N LEU A 662 18.28 5.55 -15.19
CA LEU A 662 18.65 6.47 -14.10
C LEU A 662 18.39 5.89 -12.71
N GLY A 663 17.38 5.00 -12.56
CA GLY A 663 17.10 4.40 -11.26
C GLY A 663 15.89 3.47 -11.27
N TYR A 664 15.68 2.81 -10.16
CA TYR A 664 14.56 1.87 -10.00
C TYR A 664 13.25 2.58 -9.60
N ALA A 665 13.32 3.73 -8.93
CA ALA A 665 12.16 4.53 -8.58
C ALA A 665 12.06 5.73 -9.55
N VAL A 666 11.19 5.60 -10.54
CA VAL A 666 10.86 6.65 -11.52
C VAL A 666 9.34 6.70 -11.63
N PHE A 667 8.75 7.87 -11.36
CA PHE A 667 7.30 8.08 -11.51
C PHE A 667 6.99 9.53 -11.87
N SER A 668 5.83 9.74 -12.48
CA SER A 668 5.25 11.05 -12.71
C SER A 668 3.73 11.01 -12.54
N ALA A 669 3.13 12.08 -12.04
CA ALA A 669 1.69 12.18 -11.86
C ALA A 669 1.25 13.64 -11.78
N TYR A 670 -0.01 13.91 -12.14
CA TYR A 670 -0.66 15.14 -11.71
C TYR A 670 -0.94 15.06 -10.21
N ARG A 671 -0.50 16.05 -9.46
CA ARG A 671 -0.76 16.16 -8.02
C ARG A 671 -1.36 17.51 -7.67
N GLN A 672 -2.38 17.44 -6.83
CA GLN A 672 -2.89 18.61 -6.12
C GLN A 672 -2.22 18.66 -4.75
N LEU A 673 -1.46 19.70 -4.49
CA LEU A 673 -0.73 19.94 -3.25
C LEU A 673 -1.27 21.25 -2.63
N GLY A 674 -2.20 21.13 -1.73
CA GLY A 674 -2.94 22.28 -1.24
C GLY A 674 -3.71 22.95 -2.38
N ASP A 675 -3.56 24.27 -2.51
CA ASP A 675 -4.22 25.08 -3.54
C ASP A 675 -3.55 24.94 -4.93
N GLN A 676 -2.38 24.29 -5.03
CA GLN A 676 -1.60 24.20 -6.25
C GLN A 676 -1.72 22.82 -6.89
N GLY A 677 -2.21 22.78 -8.14
CA GLY A 677 -2.10 21.62 -9.01
C GLY A 677 -0.84 21.68 -9.86
N GLY A 678 -0.36 20.54 -10.33
CA GLY A 678 0.81 20.49 -11.21
C GLY A 678 1.34 19.11 -11.50
N LEU A 679 2.42 19.05 -12.27
CA LEU A 679 3.17 17.84 -12.58
C LEU A 679 4.19 17.56 -11.48
N LEU A 680 4.13 16.37 -10.91
CA LEU A 680 5.13 15.84 -9.98
C LEU A 680 5.93 14.75 -10.67
N ILE A 681 7.27 14.80 -10.59
CA ILE A 681 8.19 13.78 -11.09
C ILE A 681 9.15 13.40 -9.97
N GLY A 682 9.30 12.10 -9.71
CA GLY A 682 10.25 11.57 -8.74
C GLY A 682 11.21 10.59 -9.37
N VAL A 683 12.51 10.75 -9.08
CA VAL A 683 13.57 9.83 -9.50
C VAL A 683 14.53 9.59 -8.34
N GLN A 684 14.81 8.32 -8.03
CA GLN A 684 15.89 7.92 -7.13
C GLN A 684 16.89 7.06 -7.86
N SER A 685 18.17 7.45 -7.80
CA SER A 685 19.27 6.85 -8.56
C SER A 685 20.39 6.36 -7.65
N PRO A 686 20.91 5.15 -7.86
CA PRO A 686 22.09 4.65 -7.14
C PRO A 686 23.42 5.19 -7.70
N HIS A 687 23.44 5.85 -8.87
CA HIS A 687 24.66 6.24 -9.57
C HIS A 687 24.68 7.67 -10.14
N ALA A 688 23.50 8.23 -10.48
CA ALA A 688 23.40 9.58 -11.04
C ALA A 688 23.31 10.64 -9.94
N ARG A 689 23.96 11.80 -10.13
CA ARG A 689 23.87 12.94 -9.20
C ARG A 689 22.55 13.69 -9.40
N ALA A 690 22.09 14.38 -8.36
CA ALA A 690 20.80 15.10 -8.37
C ALA A 690 20.68 16.09 -9.54
N LEU A 691 21.75 16.82 -9.88
CA LEU A 691 21.76 17.76 -11.02
C LEU A 691 21.65 17.02 -12.36
N ASP A 692 22.32 15.87 -12.50
CA ASP A 692 22.25 15.06 -13.72
C ASP A 692 20.84 14.48 -13.92
N ILE A 693 20.21 14.05 -12.82
CA ILE A 693 18.81 13.60 -12.79
C ILE A 693 17.86 14.73 -13.22
N LEU A 694 18.01 15.92 -12.64
CA LEU A 694 17.19 17.08 -13.00
C LEU A 694 17.37 17.46 -14.49
N ALA A 695 18.60 17.50 -14.96
CA ALA A 695 18.90 17.82 -16.37
C ALA A 695 18.26 16.78 -17.32
N ALA A 696 18.31 15.50 -16.98
CA ALA A 696 17.67 14.44 -17.76
C ALA A 696 16.13 14.59 -17.78
N ILE A 697 15.52 14.96 -16.66
CA ILE A 697 14.07 15.23 -16.58
C ILE A 697 13.73 16.43 -17.48
N GLU A 698 14.43 17.55 -17.35
CA GLU A 698 14.17 18.78 -18.12
C GLU A 698 14.37 18.55 -19.64
N ALA A 699 15.41 17.82 -20.04
CA ALA A 699 15.61 17.42 -21.44
C ALA A 699 14.46 16.53 -21.95
N CYS A 700 14.01 15.57 -21.16
CA CYS A 700 12.90 14.70 -21.53
C CYS A 700 11.58 15.50 -21.70
N LEU A 701 11.31 16.45 -20.83
CA LEU A 701 10.15 17.37 -20.96
C LEU A 701 10.24 18.21 -22.23
N GLY A 702 11.41 18.77 -22.53
CA GLY A 702 11.65 19.57 -23.75
C GLY A 702 11.44 18.78 -25.03
N ASP A 703 11.90 17.52 -25.07
CA ASP A 703 11.81 16.65 -26.25
C ASP A 703 10.43 15.98 -26.43
N SER A 704 9.53 16.12 -25.44
CA SER A 704 8.27 15.36 -25.38
C SER A 704 7.16 15.87 -26.31
N ARG A 705 7.31 17.01 -26.98
CA ARG A 705 6.27 17.65 -27.80
C ARG A 705 5.60 16.69 -28.80
N ALA A 706 6.39 15.96 -29.56
CA ALA A 706 5.86 15.03 -30.55
C ALA A 706 5.06 13.89 -29.89
N ALA A 707 5.54 13.36 -28.76
CA ALA A 707 4.85 12.30 -28.02
C ALA A 707 3.52 12.79 -27.39
N VAL A 708 3.49 14.05 -26.93
CA VAL A 708 2.28 14.65 -26.35
C VAL A 708 1.17 14.82 -27.41
N LEU A 709 1.53 15.09 -28.67
CA LEU A 709 0.59 15.31 -29.78
C LEU A 709 0.35 14.08 -30.64
N ALA A 710 1.06 12.95 -30.42
CA ALA A 710 1.05 11.78 -31.30
C ALA A 710 -0.29 11.01 -31.32
N GLU A 711 -1.07 11.08 -30.26
CA GLU A 711 -2.33 10.33 -30.14
C GLU A 711 -3.55 11.27 -30.30
N ALA A 712 -4.62 10.76 -30.88
CA ALA A 712 -5.90 11.49 -30.91
C ALA A 712 -6.40 11.77 -29.49
N LEU A 713 -6.96 12.95 -29.25
CA LEU A 713 -7.43 13.38 -27.91
C LEU A 713 -8.59 12.55 -27.35
N GLY A 714 -9.36 11.89 -28.24
CA GLY A 714 -10.68 11.34 -27.92
C GLY A 714 -10.71 10.40 -26.71
N GLU A 715 -9.86 9.38 -26.68
CA GLU A 715 -9.92 8.32 -25.67
C GLU A 715 -9.40 8.82 -24.30
N SER A 716 -8.25 9.49 -24.26
CA SER A 716 -7.66 10.05 -23.04
C SER A 716 -8.57 11.11 -22.42
N ARG A 717 -9.18 11.96 -23.25
CA ARG A 717 -10.15 12.97 -22.84
C ARG A 717 -11.41 12.35 -22.23
N GLN A 718 -11.98 11.34 -22.90
CA GLN A 718 -13.16 10.61 -22.39
C GLN A 718 -12.87 9.92 -21.07
N GLN A 719 -11.67 9.37 -20.90
CA GLN A 719 -11.26 8.77 -19.63
C GLN A 719 -11.22 9.81 -18.52
N LEU A 720 -10.60 10.96 -18.74
CA LEU A 720 -10.57 12.04 -17.75
C LEU A 720 -11.99 12.53 -17.40
N VAL A 721 -12.89 12.67 -18.39
CA VAL A 721 -14.28 13.04 -18.13
C VAL A 721 -14.99 12.01 -17.23
N ARG A 722 -14.75 10.71 -17.47
CA ARG A 722 -15.27 9.64 -16.59
C ARG A 722 -14.70 9.71 -15.19
N ASP A 723 -13.40 9.98 -15.03
CA ASP A 723 -12.72 10.08 -13.73
C ASP A 723 -13.31 11.20 -12.84
N PHE A 724 -13.89 12.25 -13.46
CA PHE A 724 -14.60 13.33 -12.77
C PHE A 724 -16.13 13.15 -12.75
N GLY A 725 -16.64 11.99 -13.16
CA GLY A 725 -18.06 11.66 -13.11
C GLY A 725 -18.51 11.17 -11.71
N PRO A 726 -19.83 11.12 -11.47
CA PRO A 726 -20.39 10.71 -10.18
C PRO A 726 -20.16 9.22 -9.87
N THR A 727 -19.89 8.41 -10.88
CA THR A 727 -19.62 6.97 -10.79
C THR A 727 -18.14 6.63 -10.89
N THR A 728 -17.26 7.62 -10.71
CA THR A 728 -15.80 7.42 -10.82
C THR A 728 -15.29 6.33 -9.89
N THR A 729 -14.29 5.58 -10.37
CA THR A 729 -13.51 4.67 -9.53
C THR A 729 -12.46 5.40 -8.69
N GLN A 730 -12.15 6.66 -9.03
CA GLN A 730 -11.17 7.50 -8.34
C GLN A 730 -11.81 8.43 -7.29
N ARG A 731 -12.70 7.87 -6.47
CA ARG A 731 -13.53 8.62 -5.50
C ARG A 731 -12.73 9.51 -4.56
N ALA A 732 -11.62 9.01 -4.02
CA ALA A 732 -10.76 9.76 -3.11
C ALA A 732 -10.15 10.99 -3.79
N ALA A 733 -9.63 10.84 -5.02
CA ALA A 733 -9.05 11.94 -5.79
C ALA A 733 -10.12 13.00 -6.15
N LEU A 734 -11.33 12.54 -6.48
CA LEU A 734 -12.45 13.43 -6.75
C LEU A 734 -12.91 14.20 -5.50
N ALA A 735 -13.02 13.51 -4.36
CA ALA A 735 -13.37 14.14 -3.09
C ALA A 735 -12.29 15.15 -2.64
N GLU A 736 -11.03 14.85 -2.85
CA GLU A 736 -9.91 15.74 -2.59
C GLU A 736 -9.99 17.00 -3.48
N ARG A 737 -10.33 16.83 -4.76
CA ARG A 737 -10.55 17.97 -5.67
C ARG A 737 -11.75 18.84 -5.26
N LEU A 738 -12.86 18.22 -4.83
CA LEU A 738 -14.02 18.95 -4.26
C LEU A 738 -13.62 19.70 -2.99
N TRP A 739 -12.83 19.07 -2.12
CA TRP A 739 -12.34 19.69 -0.89
C TRP A 739 -11.53 20.97 -1.17
N TRP A 740 -10.58 20.94 -2.09
CA TRP A 740 -9.77 22.10 -2.45
C TRP A 740 -10.60 23.19 -3.14
N GLY A 741 -11.53 22.82 -4.03
CA GLY A 741 -12.48 23.75 -4.64
C GLY A 741 -13.36 24.42 -3.60
N PHE A 742 -13.89 23.66 -2.64
CA PHE A 742 -14.70 24.16 -1.54
C PHE A 742 -13.94 25.14 -0.64
N GLN A 743 -12.71 24.82 -0.28
CA GLN A 743 -11.89 25.74 0.52
C GLN A 743 -11.66 27.07 -0.18
N ARG A 744 -11.41 27.06 -1.49
CA ARG A 744 -11.12 28.24 -2.28
C ARG A 744 -12.36 29.13 -2.50
N SER A 745 -13.45 28.55 -2.98
CA SER A 745 -14.62 29.29 -3.49
C SER A 745 -15.91 29.03 -2.72
N GLY A 746 -15.95 28.04 -1.83
CA GLY A 746 -17.19 27.53 -1.23
C GLY A 746 -18.05 26.69 -2.19
N ALA A 747 -17.63 26.50 -3.44
CA ALA A 747 -18.39 25.75 -4.43
C ALA A 747 -18.16 24.23 -4.29
N LEU A 748 -19.24 23.47 -4.48
CA LEU A 748 -19.26 22.00 -4.45
C LEU A 748 -19.54 21.44 -5.85
N ASP A 749 -19.19 22.17 -6.90
CA ASP A 749 -19.49 21.82 -8.28
C ASP A 749 -18.22 21.51 -9.07
N LEU A 750 -18.31 20.49 -9.92
CA LEU A 750 -17.26 20.09 -10.87
C LEU A 750 -17.69 20.30 -12.33
N ALA A 751 -18.88 20.87 -12.57
CA ALA A 751 -19.36 21.09 -13.93
C ALA A 751 -18.37 21.92 -14.75
N PRO A 752 -17.79 23.04 -14.24
CA PRO A 752 -16.83 23.83 -15.02
C PRO A 752 -15.58 23.03 -15.44
N LEU A 753 -15.08 22.14 -14.57
CA LEU A 753 -13.94 21.30 -14.92
C LEU A 753 -14.32 20.22 -15.95
N ARG A 754 -15.48 19.58 -15.80
CA ARG A 754 -15.97 18.58 -16.75
C ARG A 754 -16.22 19.18 -18.14
N GLU A 755 -16.80 20.37 -18.19
CA GLU A 755 -16.98 21.14 -19.43
C GLU A 755 -15.64 21.46 -20.08
N ALA A 756 -14.68 21.96 -19.29
CA ALA A 756 -13.32 22.23 -19.77
C ALA A 756 -12.63 20.96 -20.30
N LEU A 757 -12.74 19.83 -19.59
CA LEU A 757 -12.21 18.53 -20.04
C LEU A 757 -12.87 18.07 -21.36
N ALA A 758 -14.17 18.24 -21.50
CA ALA A 758 -14.90 17.87 -22.71
C ALA A 758 -14.54 18.77 -23.91
N ALA A 759 -14.20 20.03 -23.65
CA ALA A 759 -13.86 21.04 -24.67
C ALA A 759 -12.36 21.08 -25.04
N LEU A 760 -11.50 20.26 -24.39
CA LEU A 760 -10.06 20.24 -24.66
C LEU A 760 -9.74 19.95 -26.13
N ASP A 761 -8.82 20.72 -26.68
CA ASP A 761 -8.26 20.58 -28.03
C ASP A 761 -6.72 20.52 -28.00
N ASP A 762 -6.11 20.31 -29.18
CA ASP A 762 -4.65 20.23 -29.33
C ASP A 762 -3.94 21.56 -29.04
N GLU A 763 -4.62 22.70 -29.26
CA GLU A 763 -4.09 24.04 -28.98
C GLU A 763 -3.92 24.25 -27.47
N ALA A 764 -4.93 23.94 -26.68
CA ALA A 764 -4.88 24.01 -25.21
C ALA A 764 -3.79 23.10 -24.64
N LEU A 765 -3.65 21.89 -25.20
CA LEU A 765 -2.62 20.95 -24.80
C LEU A 765 -1.20 21.46 -25.13
N LEU A 766 -1.02 22.02 -26.32
CA LEU A 766 0.25 22.63 -26.75
C LEU A 766 0.61 23.85 -25.91
N GLN A 767 -0.38 24.68 -25.56
CA GLN A 767 -0.20 25.83 -24.66
C GLN A 767 0.29 25.35 -23.28
N ALA A 768 -0.36 24.34 -22.71
CA ALA A 768 0.05 23.77 -21.42
C ALA A 768 1.49 23.21 -21.48
N TRP A 769 1.85 22.51 -22.57
CA TRP A 769 3.22 22.04 -22.78
C TRP A 769 4.24 23.18 -22.88
N THR A 770 3.91 24.26 -23.62
CA THR A 770 4.76 25.44 -23.75
C THR A 770 4.96 26.15 -22.41
N GLN A 771 3.90 26.26 -21.59
CA GLN A 771 3.99 26.81 -20.23
C GLN A 771 4.88 25.94 -19.33
N LEU A 772 4.73 24.60 -19.40
CA LEU A 772 5.54 23.65 -18.62
C LEU A 772 7.03 23.73 -19.00
N THR A 773 7.36 23.91 -20.30
CA THR A 773 8.74 23.86 -20.78
C THR A 773 9.41 25.22 -20.92
N ALA A 774 8.71 26.31 -20.60
CA ALA A 774 9.27 27.66 -20.66
C ALA A 774 10.52 27.78 -19.74
N ALA A 775 11.53 28.51 -20.18
CA ALA A 775 12.80 28.69 -19.46
C ALA A 775 12.60 29.31 -18.06
N ASN A 776 11.60 30.15 -17.88
CA ASN A 776 11.24 30.81 -16.62
C ASN A 776 10.08 30.09 -15.89
N ALA A 777 9.68 28.92 -16.33
CA ALA A 777 8.60 28.17 -15.69
C ALA A 777 8.95 27.87 -14.23
N PRO A 778 8.01 28.07 -13.29
CA PRO A 778 8.27 27.84 -11.88
C PRO A 778 8.55 26.35 -11.59
N ARG A 779 9.46 26.12 -10.64
CA ARG A 779 9.91 24.78 -10.25
C ARG A 779 10.11 24.71 -8.75
N VAL A 780 9.73 23.60 -8.14
CA VAL A 780 10.14 23.25 -6.78
C VAL A 780 10.86 21.92 -6.84
N VAL A 781 12.09 21.89 -6.38
CA VAL A 781 12.91 20.68 -6.26
C VAL A 781 13.18 20.39 -4.80
N LEU A 782 12.95 19.16 -4.40
CA LEU A 782 13.46 18.59 -3.16
C LEU A 782 14.51 17.54 -3.52
N ALA A 783 15.70 17.64 -2.93
CA ALA A 783 16.78 16.68 -3.17
C ALA A 783 17.69 16.57 -1.97
N ASN A 784 18.43 15.46 -1.86
CA ASN A 784 19.50 15.30 -0.88
C ASN A 784 20.86 15.87 -1.36
N ALA A 785 20.82 16.92 -2.16
CA ALA A 785 21.98 17.61 -2.68
C ALA A 785 21.87 19.11 -2.38
N ALA A 786 23.04 19.76 -2.25
CA ALA A 786 23.14 21.18 -1.97
C ALA A 786 22.45 22.02 -3.06
N VAL A 787 21.98 23.20 -2.68
CA VAL A 787 21.33 24.17 -3.58
C VAL A 787 22.29 24.60 -4.68
N PRO A 788 21.97 24.39 -5.97
CA PRO A 788 22.83 24.83 -7.06
C PRO A 788 22.70 26.31 -7.35
N PRO A 789 23.72 26.95 -7.99
CA PRO A 789 23.65 28.34 -8.39
C PRO A 789 22.42 28.66 -9.25
N GLY A 790 21.77 29.79 -8.99
CA GLY A 790 20.58 30.26 -9.73
C GLY A 790 19.24 29.69 -9.22
N TRP A 791 19.23 28.89 -8.16
CA TRP A 791 18.04 28.46 -7.45
C TRP A 791 17.86 29.23 -6.14
N LEU A 792 16.60 29.43 -5.76
CA LEU A 792 16.21 29.96 -4.46
C LEU A 792 16.16 28.84 -3.43
N SER A 793 16.62 29.07 -2.21
CA SER A 793 16.59 28.10 -1.10
C SER A 793 15.28 28.18 -0.32
#